data_8543afc1279a8320eee009f4f24d9f1d
#
_entry.id   8543afc1279a8320eee009f4f24d9f1d
#
_cell.length_a   1.000
_cell.length_b   1.000
_cell.length_c   1.000
_cell.angle_alpha   90.00
_cell.angle_beta   90.00
_cell.angle_gamma   90.00
#
_symmetry.space_group_name_H-M   'P 1'
#
loop_
_entity.id
_entity.type
_entity.pdbx_description
1 polymer ?
#
loop_
_entity_poly.entity_id
_entity_poly.type
_entity_poly.pdbx_seq_one_letter_code
_entity_poly.pdbx_strand_id
1 'polypeptide(L)'
;MSTDDASCGAPAEGVAGAVRPPLSIDARNRPRCQSSCHPGSVLLDAPTGASARQGRRPETEQACLLVSRVAATLPHVLRIGNASGFYGDRFDAMEEMLTGGPLDVLTGDYLAELTMLVLGRDRLKDPERGYARTFLRQLESCLGLAAERQVRIVANAGGLNPAGLADRIGELAGRLGTGTRVAYVTGDDLLPTRDWGPGVLTANAYLGGAGIAACLRAGADVVVTGRVTDAALVSGVAAAHYGWEPGAYDALAGAVVAGHVLECGAQATGGNYAFFREHDVRHPGFPIAELHPDGSSSITKHPGTGGAVTVGTVTAQLLYETQGARYPGPDVTARLDTVRLTQDGPDRVRIDGVRGEPPPATLKAGLTRLGGLRNEVVFVLTGLDIEAKARLVRAQMEAALARRRPASVRWTLARTDHPDADVQEEASALLRLVVHDPDPETVGRAIGAAAVELALASVPGLHLTAPPGPGSPYGTFESVPVDPESVRHVAVLPDGTRVPVLPPPARTEGPPPPLPDPDPALPEPLPAGPVRRAPLGRVAGARSGDKGAGVNVGVWARDEDGWRWLAHALTVDRFRQLLPETAGMEVTRHVLPNLRALDFVVDGLLGRGVAENVRFDPQGKGVGEWLRARCMEIPEVLL
;
A
#
# COMPACT_ATOMS: atom_id res chain seq x y z
N MET A 1 39.36 62.85 20.93
CA MET A 1 39.96 63.60 19.82
C MET A 1 39.35 62.97 18.59
N SER A 2 38.32 63.54 18.21
CA SER A 2 37.99 64.45 17.08
C SER A 2 38.00 63.65 15.80
N THR A 3 36.89 63.49 15.25
CA THR A 3 36.05 64.30 14.37
C THR A 3 36.16 63.80 12.97
N ASP A 4 35.19 63.57 12.31
CA ASP A 4 34.14 64.16 11.51
C ASP A 4 34.11 63.40 10.18
N ASP A 5 33.19 63.32 9.37
CA ASP A 5 31.80 63.78 9.27
C ASP A 5 31.35 63.42 7.84
N ALA A 6 30.04 63.51 7.63
CA ALA A 6 29.36 63.74 6.34
C ALA A 6 29.16 62.51 5.40
N SER A 7 28.02 62.11 5.12
CA SER A 7 26.70 62.60 4.78
C SER A 7 26.25 62.18 3.38
N CYS A 8 25.00 61.84 3.34
CA CYS A 8 24.06 62.00 2.23
C CYS A 8 24.02 61.02 1.04
N GLY A 9 22.82 60.41 0.91
CA GLY A 9 22.28 60.06 -0.40
C GLY A 9 21.27 58.92 -0.42
N ALA A 10 20.01 59.17 -0.08
CA ALA A 10 18.87 58.42 -0.62
C ALA A 10 18.35 59.15 -1.87
N PRO A 11 17.45 58.58 -2.68
CA PRO A 11 16.67 57.36 -2.60
C PRO A 11 16.74 56.50 -3.89
N ALA A 12 16.34 55.26 -3.84
CA ALA A 12 16.02 54.47 -5.02
C ALA A 12 14.58 53.95 -4.93
N GLU A 13 13.90 54.19 -6.00
CA GLU A 13 12.47 54.00 -6.23
C GLU A 13 12.03 52.54 -6.17
N GLY A 14 10.79 52.36 -5.71
CA GLY A 14 10.11 51.08 -5.68
C GLY A 14 9.72 50.59 -7.07
N VAL A 15 9.81 49.27 -7.26
CA VAL A 15 9.11 48.58 -8.35
C VAL A 15 8.04 47.70 -7.71
N ALA A 16 6.80 48.19 -7.81
CA ALA A 16 5.59 47.44 -7.46
C ALA A 16 5.31 46.43 -8.57
N GLY A 17 5.50 45.16 -8.30
CA GLY A 17 5.05 44.05 -9.15
C GLY A 17 3.55 43.82 -8.97
N ALA A 18 2.78 44.18 -9.98
CA ALA A 18 1.34 44.00 -10.02
C ALA A 18 0.95 42.51 -10.11
N VAL A 19 0.19 42.04 -9.16
CA VAL A 19 -0.54 40.78 -9.21
C VAL A 19 -1.69 40.92 -10.20
N ARG A 20 -1.70 40.10 -11.27
CA ARG A 20 -2.82 39.98 -12.20
C ARG A 20 -3.89 39.05 -11.62
N PRO A 21 -5.17 39.40 -11.71
CA PRO A 21 -6.27 38.47 -11.35
C PRO A 21 -6.50 37.44 -12.48
N PRO A 22 -7.16 36.30 -12.17
CA PRO A 22 -7.39 35.25 -13.16
C PRO A 22 -8.43 35.67 -14.20
N LEU A 23 -8.18 35.33 -15.45
CA LEU A 23 -9.06 35.53 -16.60
C LEU A 23 -10.34 34.69 -16.45
N SER A 24 -11.47 35.36 -16.44
CA SER A 24 -12.78 34.77 -16.63
C SER A 24 -12.95 34.33 -18.09
N ILE A 25 -13.21 33.03 -18.30
CA ILE A 25 -13.57 32.49 -19.62
C ILE A 25 -15.06 32.72 -19.84
N ASP A 26 -15.37 33.60 -20.80
CA ASP A 26 -16.72 33.91 -21.29
C ASP A 26 -17.24 32.73 -22.13
N ALA A 27 -18.38 32.18 -21.72
CA ALA A 27 -19.05 31.06 -22.35
C ALA A 27 -19.96 31.53 -23.51
N ARG A 28 -19.36 31.91 -24.65
CA ARG A 28 -20.12 32.14 -25.89
C ARG A 28 -19.23 31.94 -27.10
N ASN A 29 -19.06 30.69 -27.53
CA ASN A 29 -18.88 30.32 -28.96
C ASN A 29 -18.83 28.79 -29.10
N ARG A 30 -19.98 28.20 -29.39
CA ARG A 30 -20.06 26.85 -29.95
C ARG A 30 -20.47 26.96 -31.41
N PRO A 31 -19.73 26.42 -32.38
CA PRO A 31 -20.24 26.22 -33.72
C PRO A 31 -21.20 25.02 -33.73
N ARG A 32 -22.41 25.28 -34.23
CA ARG A 32 -23.41 24.25 -34.56
C ARG A 32 -22.96 23.53 -35.84
N CYS A 33 -22.72 22.22 -35.73
CA CYS A 33 -22.69 21.36 -36.91
C CYS A 33 -24.10 20.80 -37.12
N GLN A 34 -24.78 21.25 -38.16
CA GLN A 34 -25.99 20.63 -38.71
C GLN A 34 -25.55 19.53 -39.67
N SER A 35 -25.92 18.29 -39.41
CA SER A 35 -25.99 17.26 -40.43
C SER A 35 -27.38 16.66 -40.41
N SER A 36 -28.14 17.03 -41.43
CA SER A 36 -29.42 16.48 -41.81
C SER A 36 -29.26 15.08 -42.37
N CYS A 37 -29.95 14.09 -41.81
CA CYS A 37 -30.28 12.85 -42.49
C CYS A 37 -31.81 12.68 -42.52
N HIS A 38 -32.36 12.73 -43.70
CA HIS A 38 -33.76 12.39 -44.01
C HIS A 38 -33.94 10.86 -44.08
N PRO A 39 -35.04 10.29 -43.59
CA PRO A 39 -35.44 8.92 -43.91
C PRO A 39 -36.29 8.91 -45.15
N GLY A 40 -35.83 8.21 -46.19
CA GLY A 40 -36.62 7.89 -47.36
C GLY A 40 -37.56 6.70 -47.11
N SER A 41 -38.85 6.96 -47.11
CA SER A 41 -39.90 5.97 -47.14
C SER A 41 -40.12 5.48 -48.58
N VAL A 42 -40.03 4.17 -48.78
CA VAL A 42 -40.49 3.51 -49.99
C VAL A 42 -41.70 2.66 -49.61
N LEU A 43 -42.85 3.10 -50.05
CA LEU A 43 -44.12 2.33 -50.15
C LEU A 43 -44.01 1.39 -51.35
N LEU A 44 -44.29 0.12 -51.16
CA LEU A 44 -44.69 -0.78 -52.23
C LEU A 44 -45.91 -1.58 -51.79
N ASP A 45 -46.91 -1.52 -52.66
CA ASP A 45 -48.27 -2.03 -52.60
C ASP A 45 -48.35 -3.55 -52.35
N ALA A 46 -49.38 -3.92 -51.61
CA ALA A 46 -49.86 -5.29 -51.50
C ALA A 46 -50.92 -5.63 -52.62
N PRO A 47 -50.98 -6.86 -53.05
CA PRO A 47 -52.28 -7.40 -53.54
C PRO A 47 -52.83 -8.46 -52.58
N THR A 48 -54.10 -8.30 -52.35
CA THR A 48 -55.03 -9.19 -51.66
C THR A 48 -55.17 -10.54 -52.36
N GLY A 49 -55.31 -11.62 -51.59
CA GLY A 49 -55.76 -12.89 -52.13
C GLY A 49 -55.65 -14.08 -51.18
N ALA A 50 -56.80 -14.50 -50.68
CA ALA A 50 -57.10 -15.56 -49.74
C ALA A 50 -56.39 -16.91 -49.90
N SER A 51 -56.12 -17.62 -48.80
CA SER A 51 -56.74 -18.96 -48.52
C SER A 51 -55.99 -19.63 -47.33
N ALA A 52 -56.79 -20.09 -46.39
CA ALA A 52 -56.32 -20.87 -45.24
C ALA A 52 -55.79 -22.23 -45.67
N ARG A 53 -54.53 -22.57 -45.15
CA ARG A 53 -54.14 -23.96 -44.90
C ARG A 53 -53.27 -24.02 -43.69
N GLN A 54 -53.69 -24.83 -42.73
CA GLN A 54 -52.86 -25.29 -41.59
C GLN A 54 -51.59 -25.96 -42.13
N GLY A 55 -50.41 -25.47 -41.67
CA GLY A 55 -49.14 -26.07 -42.04
C GLY A 55 -48.09 -25.70 -41.01
N ARG A 56 -47.61 -26.68 -40.33
CA ARG A 56 -46.43 -26.82 -39.47
C ARG A 56 -45.53 -25.58 -39.32
N ARG A 57 -45.32 -25.11 -38.07
CA ARG A 57 -44.31 -24.11 -37.74
C ARG A 57 -42.92 -24.59 -38.17
N PRO A 58 -42.14 -23.76 -38.83
CA PRO A 58 -40.82 -24.17 -39.28
C PRO A 58 -39.81 -24.29 -38.11
N GLU A 59 -38.97 -25.33 -38.17
CA GLU A 59 -37.91 -25.67 -37.24
C GLU A 59 -36.85 -24.56 -37.02
N THR A 60 -36.90 -23.47 -37.80
CA THR A 60 -36.00 -22.32 -37.69
C THR A 60 -36.24 -21.43 -36.46
N GLU A 61 -37.44 -21.39 -35.88
CA GLU A 61 -37.70 -20.63 -34.64
C GLU A 61 -37.16 -21.33 -33.40
N GLN A 62 -37.13 -22.67 -33.41
CA GLN A 62 -36.52 -23.46 -32.34
C GLN A 62 -34.99 -23.40 -32.38
N ALA A 63 -34.40 -23.31 -33.58
CA ALA A 63 -32.96 -23.13 -33.74
C ALA A 63 -32.49 -21.72 -33.29
N CYS A 64 -33.28 -20.66 -33.55
CA CYS A 64 -32.99 -19.32 -33.08
C CYS A 64 -33.13 -19.19 -31.55
N LEU A 65 -34.11 -19.86 -30.93
CA LEU A 65 -34.27 -19.92 -29.48
C LEU A 65 -33.18 -20.79 -28.77
N LEU A 66 -32.69 -21.83 -29.45
CA LEU A 66 -31.57 -22.63 -28.96
C LEU A 66 -30.23 -21.91 -29.12
N VAL A 67 -30.02 -21.18 -30.21
CA VAL A 67 -28.81 -20.34 -30.38
C VAL A 67 -28.82 -19.14 -29.42
N SER A 68 -29.98 -18.54 -29.11
CA SER A 68 -30.10 -17.52 -28.03
C SER A 68 -29.90 -18.09 -26.63
N ARG A 69 -30.14 -19.40 -26.42
CA ARG A 69 -29.90 -20.04 -25.12
C ARG A 69 -28.48 -20.62 -24.98
N VAL A 70 -27.76 -20.83 -26.07
CA VAL A 70 -26.35 -21.29 -26.08
C VAL A 70 -25.36 -20.10 -26.16
N ALA A 71 -25.83 -18.90 -26.53
CA ALA A 71 -25.12 -17.65 -26.25
C ALA A 71 -25.23 -17.23 -24.76
N ALA A 72 -25.65 -18.12 -23.88
CA ALA A 72 -25.64 -17.94 -22.43
C ALA A 72 -24.23 -18.00 -21.93
N THR A 73 -23.61 -16.81 -21.88
CA THR A 73 -22.76 -16.36 -20.82
C THR A 73 -21.44 -17.12 -20.67
N LEU A 74 -20.43 -16.71 -21.42
CA LEU A 74 -19.09 -16.64 -20.81
C LEU A 74 -19.28 -15.83 -19.52
N PRO A 75 -18.87 -16.34 -18.35
CA PRO A 75 -19.03 -15.59 -17.12
C PRO A 75 -18.36 -14.23 -17.30
N HIS A 76 -19.07 -13.17 -16.94
CA HIS A 76 -18.58 -11.80 -17.03
C HIS A 76 -17.26 -11.66 -16.29
N VAL A 77 -16.24 -11.11 -16.93
CA VAL A 77 -14.95 -10.83 -16.30
C VAL A 77 -15.16 -9.71 -15.28
N LEU A 78 -14.87 -10.01 -14.02
CA LEU A 78 -15.07 -9.08 -12.91
C LEU A 78 -13.96 -8.02 -12.89
N ARG A 79 -14.32 -6.75 -13.02
CA ARG A 79 -13.41 -5.61 -13.00
C ARG A 79 -13.42 -4.93 -11.63
N ILE A 80 -12.32 -5.08 -10.89
CA ILE A 80 -12.12 -4.48 -9.56
C ILE A 80 -11.03 -3.42 -9.66
N GLY A 81 -11.38 -2.14 -9.43
CA GLY A 81 -10.41 -1.06 -9.27
C GLY A 81 -10.04 -0.85 -7.81
N ASN A 82 -8.88 -0.27 -7.56
CA ASN A 82 -8.51 0.24 -6.24
C ASN A 82 -8.38 1.76 -6.27
N ALA A 83 -8.75 2.45 -5.19
CA ALA A 83 -8.70 3.91 -5.09
C ALA A 83 -7.91 4.40 -3.86
N SER A 84 -7.33 3.50 -3.08
CA SER A 84 -6.54 3.85 -1.90
C SER A 84 -5.66 2.67 -1.49
N GLY A 85 -4.39 2.93 -1.20
CA GLY A 85 -3.47 1.95 -0.60
C GLY A 85 -3.10 2.29 0.85
N PHE A 86 -3.54 3.46 1.38
CA PHE A 86 -3.33 3.83 2.78
C PHE A 86 -4.21 5.04 3.18
N TYR A 87 -4.34 5.30 4.48
CA TYR A 87 -5.22 6.37 5.04
C TYR A 87 -4.98 7.79 4.49
N GLY A 88 -3.80 8.08 4.01
CA GLY A 88 -3.38 9.38 3.48
C GLY A 88 -3.18 9.41 1.96
N ASP A 89 -3.74 8.45 1.23
CA ASP A 89 -3.57 8.36 -0.21
C ASP A 89 -4.30 9.49 -0.95
N ARG A 90 -4.10 9.56 -2.26
CA ARG A 90 -4.60 10.62 -3.14
C ARG A 90 -6.12 10.77 -3.06
N PHE A 91 -6.58 11.96 -2.71
CA PHE A 91 -7.99 12.21 -2.40
C PHE A 91 -8.90 12.05 -3.63
N ASP A 92 -8.44 12.46 -4.80
CA ASP A 92 -9.15 12.43 -6.07
C ASP A 92 -9.16 11.03 -6.74
N ALA A 93 -8.43 10.05 -6.20
CA ALA A 93 -8.32 8.73 -6.77
C ALA A 93 -9.69 8.02 -6.93
N MET A 94 -10.60 8.21 -5.98
CA MET A 94 -11.93 7.61 -6.06
C MET A 94 -12.73 8.16 -7.26
N GLU A 95 -12.69 9.47 -7.48
CA GLU A 95 -13.35 10.12 -8.62
C GLU A 95 -12.69 9.71 -9.94
N GLU A 96 -11.33 9.70 -10.00
CA GLU A 96 -10.57 9.25 -11.16
C GLU A 96 -10.96 7.82 -11.57
N MET A 97 -11.02 6.92 -10.59
CA MET A 97 -11.36 5.51 -10.86
C MET A 97 -12.81 5.34 -11.31
N LEU A 98 -13.75 6.07 -10.73
CA LEU A 98 -15.15 6.02 -11.13
C LEU A 98 -15.41 6.66 -12.50
N THR A 99 -14.60 7.64 -12.93
CA THR A 99 -14.80 8.35 -14.20
C THR A 99 -13.95 7.83 -15.35
N GLY A 100 -12.84 7.16 -15.06
CA GLY A 100 -11.85 6.74 -16.06
C GLY A 100 -12.27 5.60 -16.98
N GLY A 101 -13.29 4.82 -16.60
CA GLY A 101 -13.79 3.71 -17.42
C GLY A 101 -14.70 2.76 -16.63
N PRO A 102 -15.12 1.62 -17.24
CA PRO A 102 -16.02 0.68 -16.60
C PRO A 102 -15.34 -0.07 -15.44
N LEU A 103 -16.06 -0.18 -14.33
CA LEU A 103 -15.73 -0.99 -13.15
C LEU A 103 -16.99 -1.67 -12.63
N ASP A 104 -16.87 -2.85 -12.04
CA ASP A 104 -17.94 -3.51 -11.29
C ASP A 104 -17.84 -3.16 -9.79
N VAL A 105 -16.62 -3.09 -9.27
CA VAL A 105 -16.35 -2.80 -7.87
C VAL A 105 -15.13 -1.88 -7.75
N LEU A 106 -15.21 -0.95 -6.80
CA LEU A 106 -14.09 -0.12 -6.37
C LEU A 106 -13.71 -0.49 -4.94
N THR A 107 -12.44 -0.86 -4.73
CA THR A 107 -11.89 -1.14 -3.40
C THR A 107 -11.07 0.03 -2.88
N GLY A 108 -10.86 0.06 -1.57
CA GLY A 108 -9.95 1.01 -0.94
C GLY A 108 -9.38 0.44 0.36
N ASP A 109 -8.06 0.38 0.44
CA ASP A 109 -7.34 0.03 1.67
C ASP A 109 -6.95 1.31 2.43
N TYR A 110 -7.37 1.38 3.68
CA TYR A 110 -7.15 2.52 4.58
C TYR A 110 -6.40 2.12 5.85
N LEU A 111 -6.12 0.82 6.06
CA LEU A 111 -5.62 0.34 7.34
C LEU A 111 -4.22 -0.24 7.26
N ALA A 112 -3.36 0.28 8.11
CA ALA A 112 -2.05 -0.27 8.44
C ALA A 112 -1.85 -0.20 9.96
N GLU A 113 -0.76 -0.76 10.48
CA GLU A 113 -0.44 -0.73 11.90
C GLU A 113 -0.44 0.68 12.48
N LEU A 114 0.15 1.64 11.75
CA LEU A 114 0.17 3.06 12.15
C LEU A 114 -1.24 3.67 12.13
N THR A 115 -2.07 3.31 11.16
CA THR A 115 -3.44 3.80 11.08
C THR A 115 -4.27 3.31 12.27
N MET A 116 -4.10 2.06 12.70
CA MET A 116 -4.78 1.53 13.89
C MET A 116 -4.41 2.31 15.16
N LEU A 117 -3.15 2.75 15.31
CA LEU A 117 -2.74 3.65 16.39
C LEU A 117 -3.48 5.00 16.34
N VAL A 118 -3.58 5.59 15.14
CA VAL A 118 -4.29 6.87 14.93
C VAL A 118 -5.78 6.73 15.29
N LEU A 119 -6.44 5.72 14.76
CA LEU A 119 -7.86 5.44 15.02
C LEU A 119 -8.14 5.10 16.48
N GLY A 120 -7.25 4.35 17.14
CA GLY A 120 -7.33 4.06 18.57
C GLY A 120 -7.27 5.32 19.42
N ARG A 121 -6.36 6.24 19.11
CA ARG A 121 -6.28 7.56 19.78
C ARG A 121 -7.49 8.44 19.51
N ASP A 122 -8.07 8.38 18.32
CA ASP A 122 -9.29 9.10 18.00
C ASP A 122 -10.48 8.54 18.79
N ARG A 123 -10.62 7.21 18.90
CA ARG A 123 -11.66 6.53 19.69
C ARG A 123 -11.55 6.82 21.20
N LEU A 124 -10.34 6.97 21.74
CA LEU A 124 -10.15 7.38 23.14
C LEU A 124 -10.68 8.78 23.44
N LYS A 125 -10.64 9.69 22.45
CA LYS A 125 -11.15 11.07 22.60
C LYS A 125 -12.66 11.14 22.38
N ASP A 126 -13.18 10.30 21.51
CA ASP A 126 -14.56 10.28 21.09
C ASP A 126 -14.95 8.85 20.65
N PRO A 127 -15.75 8.12 21.47
CA PRO A 127 -16.12 6.74 21.18
C PRO A 127 -16.84 6.53 19.83
N GLU A 128 -17.49 7.56 19.29
CA GLU A 128 -18.16 7.52 17.99
C GLU A 128 -17.18 7.56 16.81
N ARG A 129 -15.92 7.86 17.06
CA ARG A 129 -14.84 7.84 16.07
C ARG A 129 -14.23 6.43 15.94
N GLY A 130 -13.08 6.35 15.28
CA GLY A 130 -12.33 5.11 15.09
C GLY A 130 -12.41 4.55 13.67
N TYR A 131 -12.97 5.31 12.73
CA TYR A 131 -13.00 4.99 11.30
C TYR A 131 -12.25 6.02 10.45
N ALA A 132 -11.92 5.67 9.21
CA ALA A 132 -11.19 6.53 8.29
C ALA A 132 -12.07 7.68 7.76
N ARG A 133 -11.94 8.86 8.33
CA ARG A 133 -12.74 10.05 7.94
C ARG A 133 -12.46 10.54 6.53
N THR A 134 -11.26 10.28 5.99
CA THR A 134 -10.92 10.60 4.61
C THR A 134 -11.84 9.87 3.64
N PHE A 135 -12.11 8.59 3.88
CA PHE A 135 -13.03 7.79 3.07
C PHE A 135 -14.44 8.39 3.05
N LEU A 136 -14.99 8.77 4.21
CA LEU A 136 -16.32 9.40 4.27
C LEU A 136 -16.36 10.70 3.48
N ARG A 137 -15.32 11.53 3.55
CA ARG A 137 -15.20 12.77 2.78
C ARG A 137 -15.08 12.51 1.27
N GLN A 138 -14.39 11.44 0.84
CA GLN A 138 -14.37 11.04 -0.56
C GLN A 138 -15.75 10.60 -1.04
N LEU A 139 -16.51 9.88 -0.21
CA LEU A 139 -17.88 9.49 -0.53
C LEU A 139 -18.84 10.67 -0.67
N GLU A 140 -18.62 11.80 0.04
CA GLU A 140 -19.47 13.00 -0.12
C GLU A 140 -19.53 13.49 -1.57
N SER A 141 -18.44 13.34 -2.33
CA SER A 141 -18.38 13.69 -3.76
C SER A 141 -18.62 12.51 -4.70
N CYS A 142 -18.38 11.28 -4.27
CA CYS A 142 -18.31 10.12 -5.16
C CYS A 142 -19.47 9.13 -5.01
N LEU A 143 -20.23 9.15 -3.91
CA LEU A 143 -21.28 8.15 -3.68
C LEU A 143 -22.40 8.21 -4.73
N GLY A 144 -22.83 9.43 -5.10
CA GLY A 144 -23.81 9.64 -6.18
C GLY A 144 -23.31 9.11 -7.52
N LEU A 145 -22.06 9.38 -7.85
CA LEU A 145 -21.41 8.91 -9.07
C LEU A 145 -21.28 7.37 -9.11
N ALA A 146 -20.91 6.75 -7.99
CA ALA A 146 -20.84 5.30 -7.87
C ALA A 146 -22.23 4.64 -8.08
N ALA A 147 -23.28 5.22 -7.48
CA ALA A 147 -24.66 4.75 -7.65
C ALA A 147 -25.14 4.89 -9.11
N GLU A 148 -24.89 6.04 -9.75
CA GLU A 148 -25.23 6.27 -11.17
C GLU A 148 -24.54 5.26 -12.09
N ARG A 149 -23.29 4.94 -11.83
CA ARG A 149 -22.48 4.00 -12.62
C ARG A 149 -22.66 2.54 -12.20
N GLN A 150 -23.46 2.27 -11.18
CA GLN A 150 -23.69 0.95 -10.62
C GLN A 150 -22.40 0.25 -10.15
N VAL A 151 -21.40 1.02 -9.71
CA VAL A 151 -20.16 0.53 -9.14
C VAL A 151 -20.34 0.32 -7.65
N ARG A 152 -20.10 -0.90 -7.16
CA ARG A 152 -20.09 -1.20 -5.72
C ARG A 152 -18.81 -0.72 -5.08
N ILE A 153 -18.85 -0.39 -3.79
CA ILE A 153 -17.67 0.06 -3.04
C ILE A 153 -17.41 -0.89 -1.88
N VAL A 154 -16.15 -1.35 -1.74
CA VAL A 154 -15.72 -2.22 -0.63
C VAL A 154 -14.44 -1.64 -0.02
N ALA A 155 -14.47 -1.30 1.28
CA ALA A 155 -13.32 -0.69 1.93
C ALA A 155 -13.18 -1.13 3.40
N ASN A 156 -11.94 -1.27 3.87
CA ASN A 156 -11.65 -1.51 5.29
C ASN A 156 -11.65 -0.22 6.15
N ALA A 157 -12.17 0.87 5.58
CA ALA A 157 -12.21 2.20 6.19
C ALA A 157 -12.99 2.25 7.54
N GLY A 158 -13.74 1.21 7.87
CA GLY A 158 -14.47 1.11 9.15
C GLY A 158 -13.55 1.04 10.37
N GLY A 159 -12.34 0.49 10.20
CA GLY A 159 -11.31 0.49 11.25
C GLY A 159 -11.82 -0.11 12.57
N LEU A 160 -11.90 0.71 13.61
CA LEU A 160 -12.36 0.33 14.95
C LEU A 160 -13.86 0.55 15.17
N ASN A 161 -14.58 1.15 14.21
CA ASN A 161 -16.00 1.44 14.28
C ASN A 161 -16.69 1.31 12.90
N PRO A 162 -16.74 0.10 12.32
CA PRO A 162 -17.39 -0.11 11.02
C PRO A 162 -18.90 0.17 11.06
N ALA A 163 -19.57 -0.07 12.19
CA ALA A 163 -20.99 0.23 12.35
C ALA A 163 -21.25 1.75 12.26
N GLY A 164 -20.52 2.56 13.03
CA GLY A 164 -20.67 4.01 13.01
C GLY A 164 -20.34 4.61 11.63
N LEU A 165 -19.37 4.05 10.89
CA LEU A 165 -19.11 4.47 9.51
C LEU A 165 -20.28 4.10 8.59
N ALA A 166 -20.85 2.90 8.71
CA ALA A 166 -21.99 2.47 7.92
C ALA A 166 -23.21 3.38 8.14
N ASP A 167 -23.49 3.76 9.40
CA ASP A 167 -24.56 4.72 9.74
C ASP A 167 -24.33 6.08 9.07
N ARG A 168 -23.10 6.61 9.12
CA ARG A 168 -22.76 7.89 8.45
C ARG A 168 -22.89 7.81 6.92
N ILE A 169 -22.57 6.68 6.31
CA ILE A 169 -22.77 6.48 4.87
C ILE A 169 -24.27 6.40 4.56
N GLY A 170 -25.06 5.71 5.39
CA GLY A 170 -26.52 5.67 5.27
C GLY A 170 -27.16 7.06 5.34
N GLU A 171 -26.74 7.90 6.31
CA GLU A 171 -27.17 9.32 6.41
C GLU A 171 -26.79 10.10 5.15
N LEU A 172 -25.58 9.91 4.63
CA LEU A 172 -25.12 10.54 3.39
C LEU A 172 -25.97 10.10 2.19
N ALA A 173 -26.21 8.79 2.03
CA ALA A 173 -27.05 8.22 0.98
C ALA A 173 -28.48 8.79 1.01
N GLY A 174 -29.05 8.92 2.23
CA GLY A 174 -30.35 9.57 2.43
C GLY A 174 -30.37 11.03 1.99
N ARG A 175 -29.33 11.81 2.32
CA ARG A 175 -29.20 13.20 1.86
C ARG A 175 -29.08 13.34 0.34
N LEU A 176 -28.36 12.39 -0.27
CA LEU A 176 -28.15 12.39 -1.73
C LEU A 176 -29.29 11.72 -2.50
N GLY A 177 -30.22 11.03 -1.82
CA GLY A 177 -31.33 10.32 -2.45
C GLY A 177 -30.91 9.14 -3.34
N THR A 178 -29.75 8.53 -3.09
CA THR A 178 -29.19 7.48 -3.96
C THR A 178 -29.82 6.10 -3.74
N GLY A 179 -30.49 5.87 -2.60
CA GLY A 179 -31.00 4.55 -2.22
C GLY A 179 -29.93 3.50 -1.96
N THR A 180 -28.68 3.91 -1.73
CA THR A 180 -27.52 3.03 -1.51
C THR A 180 -27.73 2.12 -0.30
N ARG A 181 -27.56 0.82 -0.49
CA ARG A 181 -27.67 -0.21 0.52
C ARG A 181 -26.28 -0.42 1.15
N VAL A 182 -26.17 -0.09 2.43
CA VAL A 182 -24.90 -0.17 3.17
C VAL A 182 -24.89 -1.40 4.06
N ALA A 183 -23.81 -2.15 4.04
CA ALA A 183 -23.54 -3.28 4.92
C ALA A 183 -22.15 -3.13 5.56
N TYR A 184 -21.91 -3.87 6.64
CA TYR A 184 -20.61 -3.85 7.27
C TYR A 184 -20.20 -5.20 7.85
N VAL A 185 -18.89 -5.40 8.00
CA VAL A 185 -18.30 -6.58 8.64
C VAL A 185 -17.68 -6.14 9.95
N THR A 186 -17.92 -6.94 11.02
CA THR A 186 -17.43 -6.68 12.37
C THR A 186 -16.98 -7.97 13.06
N GLY A 187 -16.39 -7.83 14.25
CA GLY A 187 -15.91 -8.93 15.07
C GLY A 187 -14.40 -9.10 15.08
N ASP A 188 -13.69 -8.25 14.34
CA ASP A 188 -12.25 -8.13 14.38
C ASP A 188 -11.72 -7.51 15.68
N ASP A 189 -12.49 -6.61 16.34
CA ASP A 189 -12.11 -5.97 17.60
C ASP A 189 -12.14 -6.98 18.77
N LEU A 190 -10.95 -7.38 19.17
CA LEU A 190 -10.72 -8.33 20.27
C LEU A 190 -10.42 -7.63 21.60
N LEU A 191 -10.30 -6.29 21.61
CA LEU A 191 -9.92 -5.54 22.81
C LEU A 191 -10.84 -5.87 24.01
N PRO A 192 -12.18 -5.97 23.84
CA PRO A 192 -13.09 -6.29 24.96
C PRO A 192 -13.14 -7.78 25.32
N THR A 193 -12.47 -8.67 24.57
CA THR A 193 -12.67 -10.12 24.75
C THR A 193 -11.84 -10.72 25.88
N ARG A 194 -10.71 -10.13 26.22
CA ARG A 194 -9.82 -10.54 27.31
C ARG A 194 -8.88 -9.39 27.72
N ASP A 195 -8.17 -9.56 28.82
CA ASP A 195 -7.06 -8.69 29.19
C ASP A 195 -5.85 -8.95 28.27
N TRP A 196 -5.46 -7.95 27.51
CA TRP A 196 -4.31 -7.97 26.62
C TRP A 196 -3.05 -7.35 27.27
N GLY A 197 -3.13 -7.02 28.55
CA GLY A 197 -2.06 -6.38 29.31
C GLY A 197 -2.07 -4.86 29.21
N PRO A 198 -1.16 -4.20 29.95
CA PRO A 198 -1.17 -2.76 30.10
C PRO A 198 -0.84 -2.01 28.80
N GLY A 199 -1.48 -0.88 28.61
CA GLY A 199 -1.22 0.05 27.50
C GLY A 199 -1.71 -0.40 26.13
N VAL A 200 -2.43 -1.52 26.01
CA VAL A 200 -3.04 -1.93 24.73
C VAL A 200 -4.16 -0.97 24.38
N LEU A 201 -4.03 -0.38 23.20
CA LEU A 201 -4.99 0.59 22.65
C LEU A 201 -5.95 -0.07 21.67
N THR A 202 -5.45 -1.01 20.87
CA THR A 202 -6.24 -1.81 19.93
C THR A 202 -5.76 -3.26 19.90
N ALA A 203 -6.70 -4.18 19.68
CA ALA A 203 -6.43 -5.60 19.47
C ALA A 203 -7.39 -6.08 18.39
N ASN A 204 -6.91 -6.33 17.17
CA ASN A 204 -7.78 -6.65 16.05
C ASN A 204 -7.30 -7.89 15.30
N ALA A 205 -8.22 -8.86 15.13
CA ALA A 205 -7.99 -10.00 14.25
C ALA A 205 -8.01 -9.55 12.78
N TYR A 206 -7.15 -10.16 11.96
CA TYR A 206 -7.19 -9.97 10.51
C TYR A 206 -8.19 -10.97 9.93
N LEU A 207 -9.41 -10.47 9.61
CA LEU A 207 -10.48 -11.29 9.05
C LEU A 207 -10.26 -11.57 7.56
N GLY A 208 -10.96 -12.57 7.04
CA GLY A 208 -11.00 -12.91 5.62
C GLY A 208 -12.12 -12.22 4.85
N GLY A 209 -12.25 -12.57 3.56
CA GLY A 209 -13.23 -11.99 2.63
C GLY A 209 -14.63 -12.56 2.75
N ALA A 210 -14.85 -13.64 3.53
CA ALA A 210 -16.15 -14.33 3.58
C ALA A 210 -17.29 -13.43 4.09
N GLY A 211 -17.03 -12.52 5.06
CA GLY A 211 -18.00 -11.52 5.52
C GLY A 211 -18.37 -10.50 4.44
N ILE A 212 -17.39 -10.06 3.66
CA ILE A 212 -17.59 -9.18 2.49
C ILE A 212 -18.48 -9.88 1.46
N ALA A 213 -18.17 -11.17 1.17
CA ALA A 213 -18.94 -11.96 0.23
C ALA A 213 -20.41 -12.11 0.67
N ALA A 214 -20.67 -12.35 1.96
CA ALA A 214 -22.02 -12.43 2.51
C ALA A 214 -22.79 -11.11 2.31
N CYS A 215 -22.20 -9.97 2.62
CA CYS A 215 -22.80 -8.65 2.44
C CYS A 215 -23.14 -8.36 0.96
N LEU A 216 -22.22 -8.66 0.03
CA LEU A 216 -22.40 -8.42 -1.40
C LEU A 216 -23.47 -9.35 -2.02
N ARG A 217 -23.55 -10.63 -1.59
CA ARG A 217 -24.59 -11.57 -1.99
C ARG A 217 -25.98 -11.14 -1.51
N ALA A 218 -26.06 -10.48 -0.35
CA ALA A 218 -27.28 -9.86 0.15
C ALA A 218 -27.67 -8.56 -0.56
N GLY A 219 -26.88 -8.15 -1.55
CA GLY A 219 -27.17 -7.01 -2.40
C GLY A 219 -26.67 -5.67 -1.88
N ALA A 220 -25.66 -5.63 -1.00
CA ALA A 220 -25.03 -4.38 -0.58
C ALA A 220 -24.36 -3.67 -1.78
N ASP A 221 -24.52 -2.35 -1.81
CA ASP A 221 -23.86 -1.45 -2.76
C ASP A 221 -22.56 -0.89 -2.17
N VAL A 222 -22.53 -0.69 -0.85
CA VAL A 222 -21.31 -0.32 -0.10
C VAL A 222 -21.11 -1.31 1.04
N VAL A 223 -19.90 -1.85 1.16
CA VAL A 223 -19.48 -2.71 2.27
C VAL A 223 -18.27 -2.07 2.96
N VAL A 224 -18.39 -1.79 4.25
CA VAL A 224 -17.25 -1.33 5.07
C VAL A 224 -16.87 -2.37 6.12
N THR A 225 -15.58 -2.52 6.35
CA THR A 225 -15.09 -3.52 7.32
C THR A 225 -14.21 -2.87 8.39
N GLY A 226 -14.03 -3.56 9.49
CA GLY A 226 -12.90 -3.38 10.39
C GLY A 226 -11.63 -3.97 9.79
N ARG A 227 -10.73 -4.50 10.62
CA ARG A 227 -9.46 -5.10 10.13
C ARG A 227 -9.71 -6.44 9.44
N VAL A 228 -9.52 -6.44 8.15
CA VAL A 228 -9.40 -7.64 7.31
C VAL A 228 -7.97 -7.74 6.80
N THR A 229 -7.55 -8.86 6.22
CA THR A 229 -6.34 -8.87 5.39
C THR A 229 -6.58 -8.01 4.15
N ASP A 230 -5.56 -7.27 3.72
CA ASP A 230 -5.72 -6.24 2.68
C ASP A 230 -6.23 -6.85 1.36
N ALA A 231 -5.69 -8.01 0.97
CA ALA A 231 -6.17 -8.78 -0.18
C ALA A 231 -7.61 -9.31 -0.05
N ALA A 232 -8.19 -9.36 1.16
CA ALA A 232 -9.56 -9.83 1.36
C ALA A 232 -10.60 -8.90 0.72
N LEU A 233 -10.27 -7.63 0.51
CA LEU A 233 -11.11 -6.68 -0.21
C LEU A 233 -11.39 -7.14 -1.64
N VAL A 234 -10.44 -7.83 -2.28
CA VAL A 234 -10.57 -8.37 -3.63
C VAL A 234 -11.09 -9.81 -3.61
N SER A 235 -10.53 -10.69 -2.78
CA SER A 235 -10.94 -12.10 -2.73
C SER A 235 -12.39 -12.26 -2.26
N GLY A 236 -12.87 -11.44 -1.32
CA GLY A 236 -14.26 -11.43 -0.86
C GLY A 236 -15.23 -10.99 -1.96
N VAL A 237 -14.87 -9.98 -2.75
CA VAL A 237 -15.63 -9.53 -3.93
C VAL A 237 -15.71 -10.64 -4.97
N ALA A 238 -14.58 -11.26 -5.30
CA ALA A 238 -14.52 -12.35 -6.28
C ALA A 238 -15.34 -13.57 -5.83
N ALA A 239 -15.23 -13.98 -4.56
CA ALA A 239 -16.00 -15.06 -3.98
C ALA A 239 -17.52 -14.78 -4.03
N ALA A 240 -17.93 -13.52 -3.82
CA ALA A 240 -19.33 -13.13 -3.95
C ALA A 240 -19.83 -13.26 -5.40
N HIS A 241 -19.03 -12.76 -6.36
CA HIS A 241 -19.40 -12.70 -7.77
C HIS A 241 -19.48 -14.07 -8.43
N TYR A 242 -18.48 -14.92 -8.19
CA TYR A 242 -18.39 -16.25 -8.82
C TYR A 242 -19.02 -17.37 -7.99
N GLY A 243 -19.51 -17.07 -6.79
CA GLY A 243 -20.12 -18.08 -5.92
C GLY A 243 -19.12 -19.12 -5.39
N TRP A 244 -17.85 -18.73 -5.22
CA TRP A 244 -16.84 -19.67 -4.71
C TRP A 244 -17.15 -20.11 -3.29
N GLU A 245 -16.98 -21.41 -3.06
CA GLU A 245 -17.06 -22.03 -1.73
C GLU A 245 -15.71 -21.96 -1.02
N PRO A 246 -15.68 -22.09 0.32
CA PRO A 246 -14.44 -21.98 1.11
C PRO A 246 -13.32 -22.97 0.72
N GLY A 247 -13.63 -24.05 -0.01
CA GLY A 247 -12.65 -25.02 -0.51
C GLY A 247 -12.10 -24.73 -1.90
N ALA A 248 -12.51 -23.65 -2.56
CA ALA A 248 -12.02 -23.27 -3.90
C ALA A 248 -10.61 -22.61 -3.81
N TYR A 249 -9.65 -23.32 -3.22
CA TYR A 249 -8.36 -22.75 -2.81
C TYR A 249 -7.58 -22.09 -3.97
N ASP A 250 -7.52 -22.73 -5.15
CA ASP A 250 -6.76 -22.15 -6.28
C ASP A 250 -7.38 -20.84 -6.77
N ALA A 251 -8.72 -20.78 -6.85
CA ALA A 251 -9.42 -19.57 -7.26
C ALA A 251 -9.33 -18.45 -6.21
N LEU A 252 -9.50 -18.80 -4.93
CA LEU A 252 -9.31 -17.87 -3.81
C LEU A 252 -7.88 -17.33 -3.75
N ALA A 253 -6.87 -18.20 -3.94
CA ALA A 253 -5.47 -17.81 -3.96
C ALA A 253 -5.14 -16.87 -5.12
N GLY A 254 -5.71 -17.13 -6.31
CA GLY A 254 -5.58 -16.24 -7.45
C GLY A 254 -6.13 -14.84 -7.16
N ALA A 255 -7.31 -14.76 -6.54
CA ALA A 255 -7.89 -13.49 -6.13
C ALA A 255 -7.10 -12.80 -5.00
N VAL A 256 -6.52 -13.56 -4.06
CA VAL A 256 -5.62 -13.03 -3.02
C VAL A 256 -4.37 -12.44 -3.66
N VAL A 257 -3.77 -13.11 -4.65
CA VAL A 257 -2.60 -12.58 -5.38
C VAL A 257 -2.96 -11.30 -6.15
N ALA A 258 -4.12 -11.26 -6.81
CA ALA A 258 -4.60 -10.03 -7.45
C ALA A 258 -4.84 -8.91 -6.42
N GLY A 259 -5.42 -9.24 -5.26
CA GLY A 259 -5.64 -8.30 -4.16
C GLY A 259 -4.34 -7.74 -3.61
N HIS A 260 -3.33 -8.59 -3.39
CA HIS A 260 -2.00 -8.17 -2.96
C HIS A 260 -1.31 -7.23 -3.97
N VAL A 261 -1.55 -7.41 -5.26
CA VAL A 261 -1.06 -6.46 -6.28
C VAL A 261 -1.81 -5.12 -6.22
N LEU A 262 -3.11 -5.13 -5.92
CA LEU A 262 -3.95 -3.92 -5.92
C LEU A 262 -3.84 -3.09 -4.62
N GLU A 263 -3.67 -3.73 -3.47
CA GLU A 263 -3.83 -3.13 -2.14
C GLU A 263 -3.03 -1.85 -1.93
N CYS A 264 -1.80 -1.81 -2.44
CA CYS A 264 -0.92 -0.64 -2.33
C CYS A 264 -1.15 0.42 -3.43
N GLY A 265 -2.29 0.41 -4.10
CA GLY A 265 -2.70 1.45 -5.05
C GLY A 265 -1.72 1.62 -6.22
N ALA A 266 -1.32 2.85 -6.47
CA ALA A 266 -0.49 3.23 -7.60
C ALA A 266 0.92 2.59 -7.63
N GLN A 267 1.32 1.82 -6.63
CA GLN A 267 2.58 1.07 -6.68
C GLN A 267 2.59 0.01 -7.80
N ALA A 268 1.46 -0.68 -8.02
CA ALA A 268 1.33 -1.65 -9.10
C ALA A 268 1.43 -1.04 -10.50
N THR A 269 1.23 0.28 -10.61
CA THR A 269 1.30 1.05 -11.86
C THR A 269 2.58 1.88 -11.98
N GLY A 270 3.61 1.58 -11.18
CA GLY A 270 4.93 2.17 -11.28
C GLY A 270 5.29 3.21 -10.20
N GLY A 271 4.38 3.50 -9.26
CA GLY A 271 4.72 4.23 -8.05
C GLY A 271 5.79 3.48 -7.25
N ASN A 272 6.84 4.18 -6.81
CA ASN A 272 7.98 3.60 -6.08
C ASN A 272 8.72 2.46 -6.84
N TYR A 273 8.60 2.40 -8.16
CA TYR A 273 9.24 1.37 -8.98
C TYR A 273 10.73 1.66 -9.18
N ALA A 274 11.56 0.63 -9.04
CA ALA A 274 13.02 0.73 -9.12
C ALA A 274 13.54 1.35 -10.43
N PHE A 275 12.85 1.15 -11.54
CA PHE A 275 13.18 1.74 -12.85
C PHE A 275 12.20 2.84 -13.24
N PHE A 276 11.81 3.69 -12.29
CA PHE A 276 10.82 4.77 -12.46
C PHE A 276 11.11 5.72 -13.62
N ARG A 277 12.38 5.86 -14.04
CA ARG A 277 12.77 6.73 -15.16
C ARG A 277 12.29 6.24 -16.53
N GLU A 278 11.85 4.99 -16.62
CA GLU A 278 11.32 4.39 -17.86
C GLU A 278 9.84 4.74 -18.09
N HIS A 279 9.16 5.32 -17.10
CA HIS A 279 7.73 5.58 -17.13
C HIS A 279 7.40 7.00 -16.64
N ASP A 280 6.27 7.54 -17.08
CA ASP A 280 5.74 8.79 -16.52
C ASP A 280 4.97 8.51 -15.22
N VAL A 281 5.67 8.60 -14.10
CA VAL A 281 5.12 8.37 -12.75
C VAL A 281 4.78 9.67 -12.00
N ARG A 282 4.66 10.80 -12.70
CA ARG A 282 4.26 12.09 -12.07
C ARG A 282 2.86 12.03 -11.49
N HIS A 283 1.95 11.30 -12.15
CA HIS A 283 0.58 11.06 -11.71
C HIS A 283 0.15 9.66 -12.16
N PRO A 284 0.63 8.58 -11.51
CA PRO A 284 0.28 7.23 -11.89
C PRO A 284 -1.19 6.95 -11.61
N GLY A 285 -1.89 6.33 -12.56
CA GLY A 285 -3.26 5.85 -12.38
C GLY A 285 -3.31 4.69 -11.40
N PHE A 286 -4.46 4.46 -10.79
CA PHE A 286 -4.66 3.33 -9.89
C PHE A 286 -4.88 2.02 -10.65
N PRO A 287 -4.52 0.86 -10.06
CA PRO A 287 -4.62 -0.43 -10.72
C PRO A 287 -6.05 -0.97 -10.77
N ILE A 288 -6.30 -1.80 -11.76
CA ILE A 288 -7.52 -2.58 -11.96
C ILE A 288 -7.13 -4.05 -12.12
N ALA A 289 -7.81 -4.95 -11.40
CA ALA A 289 -7.77 -6.38 -11.68
C ALA A 289 -9.01 -6.81 -12.47
N GLU A 290 -8.79 -7.48 -13.59
CA GLU A 290 -9.80 -8.20 -14.33
C GLU A 290 -9.71 -9.68 -13.94
N LEU A 291 -10.60 -10.12 -13.05
CA LEU A 291 -10.61 -11.48 -12.53
C LEU A 291 -11.49 -12.40 -13.38
N HIS A 292 -11.09 -13.67 -13.43
CA HIS A 292 -11.77 -14.75 -14.10
C HIS A 292 -12.29 -15.79 -13.09
N PRO A 293 -13.26 -16.65 -13.50
CA PRO A 293 -13.85 -17.66 -12.61
C PRO A 293 -12.87 -18.69 -12.04
N ASP A 294 -11.74 -18.91 -12.70
CA ASP A 294 -10.66 -19.81 -12.28
C ASP A 294 -9.65 -19.17 -11.32
N GLY A 295 -9.86 -17.90 -10.96
CA GLY A 295 -8.95 -17.11 -10.13
C GLY A 295 -7.79 -16.45 -10.88
N SER A 296 -7.60 -16.75 -12.18
CA SER A 296 -6.62 -15.99 -12.97
C SER A 296 -7.07 -14.53 -13.13
N SER A 297 -6.11 -13.62 -13.31
CA SER A 297 -6.42 -12.20 -13.44
C SER A 297 -5.56 -11.51 -14.48
N SER A 298 -6.00 -10.35 -14.94
CA SER A 298 -5.15 -9.40 -15.67
C SER A 298 -5.11 -8.08 -14.90
N ILE A 299 -3.91 -7.64 -14.57
CA ILE A 299 -3.70 -6.32 -13.94
C ILE A 299 -3.56 -5.29 -15.05
N THR A 300 -4.30 -4.20 -14.91
CA THR A 300 -4.31 -3.07 -15.85
C THR A 300 -4.57 -1.75 -15.12
N LYS A 301 -4.78 -0.67 -15.86
CA LYS A 301 -5.21 0.66 -15.38
C LYS A 301 -6.13 1.33 -16.38
N HIS A 302 -6.75 2.44 -16.01
CA HIS A 302 -7.53 3.20 -16.98
C HIS A 302 -6.65 3.78 -18.10
N PRO A 303 -7.13 3.75 -19.36
CA PRO A 303 -6.42 4.36 -20.47
C PRO A 303 -6.19 5.86 -20.25
N GLY A 304 -5.02 6.35 -20.68
CA GLY A 304 -4.67 7.77 -20.59
C GLY A 304 -4.17 8.23 -19.22
N THR A 305 -4.18 7.39 -18.19
CA THR A 305 -3.54 7.68 -16.89
C THR A 305 -2.03 7.44 -16.96
N GLY A 306 -1.26 8.13 -16.11
CA GLY A 306 0.19 7.94 -15.99
C GLY A 306 0.58 6.59 -15.42
N GLY A 307 1.88 6.34 -15.29
CA GLY A 307 2.43 5.07 -14.87
C GLY A 307 2.38 4.00 -15.96
N ALA A 308 2.77 2.77 -15.59
CA ALA A 308 2.74 1.61 -16.47
C ALA A 308 2.47 0.32 -15.70
N VAL A 309 1.74 -0.61 -16.32
CA VAL A 309 1.55 -1.96 -15.80
C VAL A 309 2.41 -2.92 -16.64
N THR A 310 3.50 -3.36 -16.04
CA THR A 310 4.47 -4.26 -16.66
C THR A 310 4.73 -5.47 -15.77
N VAL A 311 5.29 -6.54 -16.33
CA VAL A 311 5.74 -7.68 -15.52
C VAL A 311 6.64 -7.19 -14.37
N GLY A 312 7.51 -6.20 -14.62
CA GLY A 312 8.38 -5.64 -13.59
C GLY A 312 7.65 -4.92 -12.46
N THR A 313 6.63 -4.09 -12.77
CA THR A 313 5.87 -3.36 -11.72
C THR A 313 5.01 -4.31 -10.90
N VAL A 314 4.44 -5.35 -11.53
CA VAL A 314 3.67 -6.40 -10.83
C VAL A 314 4.60 -7.28 -9.99
N THR A 315 5.78 -7.66 -10.50
CA THR A 315 6.79 -8.40 -9.73
C THR A 315 7.23 -7.62 -8.50
N ALA A 316 7.48 -6.31 -8.64
CA ALA A 316 7.87 -5.45 -7.52
C ALA A 316 6.82 -5.46 -6.41
N GLN A 317 5.52 -5.44 -6.77
CA GLN A 317 4.44 -5.49 -5.79
C GLN A 317 4.27 -6.90 -5.18
N LEU A 318 4.41 -7.96 -5.98
CA LEU A 318 4.35 -9.34 -5.47
C LEU A 318 5.45 -9.66 -4.44
N LEU A 319 6.61 -9.01 -4.58
CA LEU A 319 7.73 -9.18 -3.65
C LEU A 319 7.67 -8.24 -2.46
N TYR A 320 6.73 -7.30 -2.43
CA TYR A 320 6.61 -6.30 -1.38
C TYR A 320 5.85 -6.86 -0.18
N GLU A 321 6.41 -6.72 1.04
CA GLU A 321 5.83 -7.16 2.31
C GLU A 321 5.49 -8.67 2.36
N THR A 322 6.27 -9.51 1.66
CA THR A 322 6.14 -10.97 1.68
C THR A 322 7.22 -11.64 2.54
N GLN A 323 7.02 -12.90 2.89
CA GLN A 323 7.94 -13.69 3.71
C GLN A 323 8.22 -15.04 3.06
N GLY A 324 8.45 -15.03 1.74
CA GLY A 324 8.77 -16.23 0.97
C GLY A 324 7.66 -16.75 0.08
N ALA A 325 7.70 -18.06 -0.23
CA ALA A 325 6.83 -18.70 -1.21
C ALA A 325 5.37 -18.85 -0.80
N ARG A 326 5.06 -18.79 0.50
CA ARG A 326 3.68 -18.83 1.01
C ARG A 326 3.23 -17.46 1.48
N TYR A 327 2.05 -17.09 1.06
CA TYR A 327 1.33 -15.90 1.52
C TYR A 327 0.08 -16.35 2.30
N PRO A 328 0.21 -16.52 3.64
CA PRO A 328 -0.88 -17.07 4.45
C PRO A 328 -1.96 -16.02 4.67
N GLY A 329 -3.21 -16.42 4.47
CA GLY A 329 -4.40 -15.62 4.73
C GLY A 329 -5.46 -16.42 5.49
N PRO A 330 -6.50 -15.74 6.01
CA PRO A 330 -7.56 -16.40 6.82
C PRO A 330 -8.44 -17.36 6.01
N ASP A 331 -8.57 -17.14 4.69
CA ASP A 331 -9.42 -17.95 3.81
C ASP A 331 -8.60 -19.00 3.03
N VAL A 332 -7.34 -18.70 2.73
CA VAL A 332 -6.44 -19.50 1.90
C VAL A 332 -4.99 -19.07 2.11
N THR A 333 -4.06 -20.00 1.97
CA THR A 333 -2.64 -19.69 1.80
C THR A 333 -2.30 -19.72 0.31
N ALA A 334 -1.93 -18.57 -0.26
CA ALA A 334 -1.52 -18.49 -1.66
C ALA A 334 -0.05 -18.89 -1.85
N ARG A 335 0.27 -19.59 -2.94
CA ARG A 335 1.59 -20.06 -3.33
C ARG A 335 2.20 -19.11 -4.36
N LEU A 336 3.07 -18.21 -3.91
CA LEU A 336 3.74 -17.23 -4.77
C LEU A 336 4.74 -17.85 -5.74
N ASP A 337 5.32 -18.99 -5.38
CA ASP A 337 6.24 -19.79 -6.23
C ASP A 337 5.54 -20.48 -7.41
N THR A 338 4.21 -20.45 -7.48
CA THR A 338 3.44 -21.00 -8.60
C THR A 338 2.92 -19.94 -9.56
N VAL A 339 3.02 -18.67 -9.21
CA VAL A 339 2.56 -17.52 -10.02
C VAL A 339 3.29 -17.46 -11.36
N ARG A 340 2.54 -17.29 -12.43
CA ARG A 340 3.09 -16.97 -13.76
C ARG A 340 2.63 -15.59 -14.17
N LEU A 341 3.59 -14.78 -14.63
CA LEU A 341 3.35 -13.44 -15.15
C LEU A 341 3.61 -13.39 -16.64
N THR A 342 2.68 -12.86 -17.40
CA THR A 342 2.82 -12.67 -18.85
C THR A 342 2.38 -11.26 -19.23
N GLN A 343 3.22 -10.53 -19.98
CA GLN A 343 2.82 -9.28 -20.58
C GLN A 343 1.81 -9.55 -21.70
N ASP A 344 0.56 -9.14 -21.51
CA ASP A 344 -0.56 -9.37 -22.41
C ASP A 344 -1.00 -8.05 -23.07
N GLY A 345 -0.05 -7.37 -23.66
CA GLY A 345 -0.21 -6.07 -24.28
C GLY A 345 0.24 -4.89 -23.41
N PRO A 346 0.14 -3.64 -23.92
CA PRO A 346 0.50 -2.44 -23.18
C PRO A 346 -0.36 -2.28 -21.92
N ASP A 347 0.26 -1.95 -20.80
CA ASP A 347 -0.40 -1.76 -19.50
C ASP A 347 -1.33 -2.93 -19.11
N ARG A 348 -0.93 -4.15 -19.46
CA ARG A 348 -1.71 -5.35 -19.19
C ARG A 348 -0.83 -6.55 -18.86
N VAL A 349 -0.90 -7.04 -17.63
CA VAL A 349 -0.14 -8.20 -17.15
C VAL A 349 -1.10 -9.28 -16.69
N ARG A 350 -1.03 -10.45 -17.33
CA ARG A 350 -1.77 -11.63 -16.90
C ARG A 350 -1.06 -12.33 -15.75
N ILE A 351 -1.84 -12.72 -14.76
CA ILE A 351 -1.43 -13.55 -13.61
C ILE A 351 -2.22 -14.85 -13.68
N ASP A 352 -1.53 -15.98 -13.78
CA ASP A 352 -2.15 -17.30 -13.76
C ASP A 352 -1.29 -18.34 -13.03
N GLY A 353 -1.77 -19.59 -12.95
CA GLY A 353 -1.06 -20.71 -12.34
C GLY A 353 -1.00 -20.70 -10.82
N VAL A 354 -1.64 -19.74 -10.16
CA VAL A 354 -1.65 -19.62 -8.71
C VAL A 354 -2.29 -20.86 -8.09
N ARG A 355 -1.60 -21.44 -7.10
CA ARG A 355 -2.12 -22.55 -6.29
C ARG A 355 -2.45 -22.08 -4.88
N GLY A 356 -3.50 -22.64 -4.32
CA GLY A 356 -3.95 -22.41 -2.96
C GLY A 356 -3.77 -23.63 -2.07
N GLU A 357 -3.39 -23.37 -0.83
CA GLU A 357 -3.36 -24.36 0.25
C GLU A 357 -4.41 -23.99 1.30
N PRO A 358 -4.89 -24.92 2.14
CA PRO A 358 -5.75 -24.55 3.27
C PRO A 358 -5.14 -23.42 4.11
N PRO A 359 -5.97 -22.56 4.72
CA PRO A 359 -5.49 -21.47 5.57
C PRO A 359 -4.80 -22.01 6.84
N PRO A 360 -3.99 -21.19 7.53
CA PRO A 360 -3.38 -21.57 8.81
C PRO A 360 -4.42 -21.93 9.89
N ALA A 361 -3.98 -22.70 10.90
CA ALA A 361 -4.81 -23.05 12.06
C ALA A 361 -5.23 -21.82 12.89
N THR A 362 -4.45 -20.75 12.87
CA THR A 362 -4.68 -19.52 13.64
C THR A 362 -4.84 -18.32 12.75
N LEU A 363 -5.59 -17.31 13.23
CA LEU A 363 -5.60 -15.98 12.66
C LEU A 363 -4.47 -15.13 13.25
N LYS A 364 -3.97 -14.17 12.48
CA LYS A 364 -3.14 -13.08 13.00
C LYS A 364 -4.02 -12.08 13.73
N ALA A 365 -3.62 -11.63 14.92
CA ALA A 365 -4.17 -10.44 15.56
C ALA A 365 -3.06 -9.40 15.76
N GLY A 366 -3.35 -8.16 15.41
CA GLY A 366 -2.46 -7.02 15.65
C GLY A 366 -2.80 -6.31 16.95
N LEU A 367 -1.80 -6.15 17.81
CA LEU A 367 -1.91 -5.39 19.04
C LEU A 367 -1.15 -4.07 18.90
N THR A 368 -1.84 -2.96 19.09
CA THR A 368 -1.18 -1.65 19.20
C THR A 368 -1.14 -1.22 20.66
N ARG A 369 0.04 -0.87 21.16
CA ARG A 369 0.25 -0.38 22.52
C ARG A 369 0.77 1.05 22.51
N LEU A 370 0.44 1.85 23.53
CA LEU A 370 1.14 3.10 23.77
C LEU A 370 2.53 2.81 24.33
N GLY A 371 3.56 3.22 23.59
CA GLY A 371 4.96 2.96 23.93
C GLY A 371 5.58 4.03 24.84
N GLY A 372 4.94 5.18 24.98
CA GLY A 372 5.43 6.35 25.67
C GLY A 372 5.46 7.59 24.78
N LEU A 373 6.41 8.47 25.03
CA LEU A 373 6.61 9.72 24.31
C LEU A 373 7.99 9.72 23.62
N ARG A 374 8.04 10.31 22.45
CA ARG A 374 9.25 10.49 21.63
C ARG A 374 9.47 11.95 21.32
N ASN A 375 10.72 12.38 21.33
CA ASN A 375 11.13 13.66 20.80
C ASN A 375 12.39 13.51 19.93
N GLU A 376 12.60 14.50 19.09
CA GLU A 376 13.71 14.53 18.15
C GLU A 376 14.29 15.93 18.08
N VAL A 377 15.62 16.01 18.06
CA VAL A 377 16.38 17.25 17.82
C VAL A 377 17.41 16.97 16.75
N VAL A 378 17.49 17.84 15.76
CA VAL A 378 18.49 17.75 14.69
C VAL A 378 19.40 18.97 14.74
N PHE A 379 20.65 18.72 15.11
CA PHE A 379 21.72 19.72 15.09
C PHE A 379 22.38 19.72 13.71
N VAL A 380 22.60 20.89 13.16
CA VAL A 380 23.33 21.08 11.91
C VAL A 380 24.78 21.44 12.25
N LEU A 381 25.73 20.70 11.68
CA LEU A 381 27.16 20.87 11.85
C LEU A 381 27.78 21.21 10.49
N THR A 382 28.28 22.45 10.33
CA THR A 382 28.76 22.92 9.04
C THR A 382 30.27 23.03 9.00
N GLY A 383 30.89 22.72 7.87
CA GLY A 383 32.28 22.97 7.54
C GLY A 383 33.25 21.95 8.11
N LEU A 384 34.37 22.42 8.70
CA LEU A 384 35.46 21.56 9.14
C LEU A 384 35.13 20.79 10.42
N ASP A 385 35.88 19.71 10.67
CA ASP A 385 35.90 18.97 11.92
C ASP A 385 34.55 18.40 12.39
N ILE A 386 33.69 17.96 11.47
CA ILE A 386 32.34 17.45 11.72
C ILE A 386 32.34 16.41 12.84
N GLU A 387 33.26 15.42 12.82
CA GLU A 387 33.33 14.38 13.85
C GLU A 387 33.67 14.94 15.24
N ALA A 388 34.56 15.93 15.32
CA ALA A 388 34.91 16.58 16.57
C ALA A 388 33.75 17.42 17.10
N LYS A 389 33.07 18.15 16.23
CA LYS A 389 31.85 18.91 16.55
C LYS A 389 30.75 17.98 17.07
N ALA A 390 30.49 16.86 16.38
CA ALA A 390 29.49 15.87 16.77
C ALA A 390 29.82 15.28 18.17
N ARG A 391 31.10 14.95 18.44
CA ARG A 391 31.51 14.46 19.76
C ARG A 391 31.28 15.48 20.86
N LEU A 392 31.61 16.76 20.64
CA LEU A 392 31.42 17.82 21.64
C LEU A 392 29.92 18.04 21.92
N VAL A 393 29.10 18.20 20.89
CA VAL A 393 27.62 18.37 21.03
C VAL A 393 27.03 17.20 21.82
N ARG A 394 27.40 15.96 21.47
CA ARG A 394 26.96 14.76 22.22
C ARG A 394 27.35 14.82 23.67
N ALA A 395 28.60 15.13 23.96
CA ALA A 395 29.12 15.21 25.35
C ALA A 395 28.37 16.28 26.16
N GLN A 396 28.11 17.45 25.58
CA GLN A 396 27.37 18.53 26.25
C GLN A 396 25.92 18.13 26.52
N MET A 397 25.23 17.54 25.52
CA MET A 397 23.86 17.05 25.69
C MET A 397 23.79 15.91 26.71
N GLU A 398 24.69 14.93 26.66
CA GLU A 398 24.71 13.82 27.62
C GLU A 398 24.92 14.33 29.06
N ALA A 399 25.76 15.34 29.26
CA ALA A 399 25.95 15.99 30.56
C ALA A 399 24.69 16.71 31.04
N ALA A 400 23.98 17.42 30.15
CA ALA A 400 22.70 18.07 30.47
C ALA A 400 21.61 17.03 30.79
N LEU A 401 21.53 15.96 30.02
CA LEU A 401 20.57 14.87 30.19
C LEU A 401 20.82 14.01 31.43
N ALA A 402 22.03 14.00 31.98
CA ALA A 402 22.37 13.22 33.17
C ALA A 402 21.51 13.56 34.39
N ARG A 403 20.96 14.78 34.45
CA ARG A 403 20.08 15.23 35.56
C ARG A 403 18.66 14.59 35.46
N ARG A 404 18.23 14.28 34.26
CA ARG A 404 16.94 13.65 33.96
C ARG A 404 17.08 12.83 32.68
N ARG A 405 17.71 11.64 32.85
CA ARG A 405 18.06 10.81 31.71
C ARG A 405 16.85 10.13 31.12
N PRO A 406 16.56 10.31 29.81
CA PRO A 406 15.51 9.57 29.14
C PRO A 406 15.76 8.06 29.14
N ALA A 407 14.70 7.27 29.12
CA ALA A 407 14.77 5.80 29.09
C ALA A 407 15.55 5.27 27.86
N SER A 408 15.45 5.97 26.74
CA SER A 408 16.24 5.69 25.53
C SER A 408 16.79 6.97 24.92
N VAL A 409 18.07 6.91 24.53
CA VAL A 409 18.80 8.00 23.86
C VAL A 409 19.51 7.40 22.66
N ARG A 410 19.23 7.88 21.46
CA ARG A 410 19.83 7.42 20.21
C ARG A 410 20.41 8.58 19.41
N TRP A 411 21.65 8.43 19.00
CA TRP A 411 22.37 9.38 18.19
C TRP A 411 22.64 8.83 16.80
N THR A 412 22.45 9.65 15.78
CA THR A 412 22.82 9.34 14.40
C THR A 412 23.52 10.56 13.80
N LEU A 413 24.71 10.35 13.24
CA LEU A 413 25.39 11.36 12.43
C LEU A 413 25.24 10.99 10.97
N ALA A 414 24.44 11.79 10.24
CA ALA A 414 24.32 11.67 8.80
C ALA A 414 25.38 12.58 8.15
N ARG A 415 26.32 11.96 7.46
CA ARG A 415 27.38 12.63 6.72
C ARG A 415 26.84 13.03 5.35
N THR A 416 26.20 14.22 5.32
CA THR A 416 25.69 14.85 4.09
C THR A 416 26.67 15.90 3.55
N ASP A 417 27.71 16.19 4.34
CA ASP A 417 28.75 17.16 4.05
C ASP A 417 29.74 16.68 2.97
N HIS A 418 30.10 17.59 2.09
CA HIS A 418 31.13 17.42 1.07
C HIS A 418 32.26 18.43 1.28
N PRO A 419 33.53 18.05 1.05
CA PRO A 419 34.63 19.01 1.04
C PRO A 419 34.45 20.04 -0.08
N ASP A 420 34.79 21.30 0.20
CA ASP A 420 34.80 22.40 -0.77
C ASP A 420 33.47 22.56 -1.51
N ALA A 421 32.36 22.45 -0.76
CA ALA A 421 31.00 22.53 -1.30
C ALA A 421 30.62 23.99 -1.65
N ASP A 422 29.91 24.18 -2.77
CA ASP A 422 29.49 25.49 -3.27
C ASP A 422 28.33 26.10 -2.46
N VAL A 423 27.55 25.28 -1.75
CA VAL A 423 26.42 25.71 -0.93
C VAL A 423 26.53 25.17 0.49
N GLN A 424 25.97 25.93 1.45
CA GLN A 424 26.09 25.60 2.88
C GLN A 424 25.41 24.27 3.24
N GLU A 425 24.30 23.94 2.59
CA GLU A 425 23.58 22.68 2.81
C GLU A 425 24.48 21.48 2.51
N GLU A 426 25.25 21.53 1.42
CA GLU A 426 26.21 20.48 1.03
C GLU A 426 27.49 20.48 1.86
N ALA A 427 27.78 21.59 2.56
CA ALA A 427 28.88 21.68 3.54
C ALA A 427 28.47 21.23 4.94
N SER A 428 27.25 20.74 5.12
CA SER A 428 26.65 20.46 6.43
C SER A 428 26.32 19.00 6.63
N ALA A 429 26.58 18.51 7.85
CA ALA A 429 26.14 17.20 8.35
C ALA A 429 25.03 17.36 9.38
N LEU A 430 24.19 16.35 9.52
CA LEU A 430 23.07 16.32 10.47
C LEU A 430 23.36 15.38 11.64
N LEU A 431 23.45 15.93 12.84
CA LEU A 431 23.54 15.16 14.07
C LEU A 431 22.15 15.08 14.72
N ARG A 432 21.55 13.92 14.66
CA ARG A 432 20.20 13.66 15.13
C ARG A 432 20.21 12.98 16.48
N LEU A 433 19.46 13.53 17.42
CA LEU A 433 19.14 12.96 18.71
C LEU A 433 17.67 12.53 18.71
N VAL A 434 17.39 11.27 19.03
CA VAL A 434 16.05 10.77 19.31
C VAL A 434 16.00 10.23 20.73
N VAL A 435 14.99 10.64 21.48
CA VAL A 435 14.76 10.20 22.85
C VAL A 435 13.38 9.61 23.03
N HIS A 436 13.28 8.59 23.90
CA HIS A 436 12.02 7.99 24.32
C HIS A 436 11.96 7.97 25.85
N ASP A 437 10.80 8.35 26.38
CA ASP A 437 10.50 8.25 27.82
C ASP A 437 8.97 8.30 28.02
N PRO A 438 8.40 7.65 29.05
CA PRO A 438 6.99 7.81 29.38
C PRO A 438 6.63 9.19 29.94
N ASP A 439 7.60 9.94 30.49
CA ASP A 439 7.39 11.22 31.11
C ASP A 439 7.49 12.38 30.12
N PRO A 440 6.41 13.16 29.93
CA PRO A 440 6.36 14.28 28.98
C PRO A 440 7.33 15.42 29.28
N GLU A 441 7.67 15.64 30.58
CA GLU A 441 8.62 16.67 30.94
C GLU A 441 10.06 16.28 30.52
N THR A 442 10.39 14.98 30.65
CA THR A 442 11.70 14.45 30.26
C THR A 442 11.92 14.56 28.75
N VAL A 443 10.95 14.14 27.92
CA VAL A 443 11.10 14.21 26.45
C VAL A 443 10.86 15.60 25.88
N GLY A 444 10.10 16.43 26.56
CA GLY A 444 9.72 17.76 26.07
C GLY A 444 10.67 18.85 26.55
N ARG A 445 10.33 19.44 27.70
CA ARG A 445 11.00 20.64 28.19
C ARG A 445 12.47 20.42 28.54
N ALA A 446 12.81 19.29 29.16
CA ALA A 446 14.21 19.02 29.55
C ALA A 446 15.11 18.90 28.30
N ILE A 447 14.69 18.18 27.26
CA ILE A 447 15.42 18.06 26.01
C ILE A 447 15.49 19.40 25.27
N GLY A 448 14.37 20.11 25.19
CA GLY A 448 14.29 21.40 24.51
C GLY A 448 15.22 22.45 25.14
N ALA A 449 15.22 22.57 26.47
CA ALA A 449 16.09 23.48 27.17
C ALA A 449 17.58 23.12 26.96
N ALA A 450 17.95 21.83 27.16
CA ALA A 450 19.33 21.37 26.95
C ALA A 450 19.84 21.65 25.52
N ALA A 451 19.00 21.45 24.50
CA ALA A 451 19.41 21.70 23.11
C ALA A 451 19.57 23.20 22.81
N VAL A 452 18.67 24.04 23.33
CA VAL A 452 18.70 25.49 23.09
C VAL A 452 19.88 26.15 23.83
N GLU A 453 20.23 25.68 25.02
CA GLU A 453 21.41 26.18 25.77
C GLU A 453 22.71 26.04 24.98
N LEU A 454 22.81 25.09 24.04
CA LEU A 454 24.00 24.91 23.20
C LEU A 454 24.15 25.96 22.10
N ALA A 455 23.12 26.72 21.79
CA ALA A 455 23.12 27.64 20.64
C ALA A 455 24.26 28.67 20.65
N LEU A 456 24.71 29.12 21.87
CA LEU A 456 25.82 30.06 22.04
C LEU A 456 27.00 29.49 22.84
N ALA A 457 26.94 28.22 23.23
CA ALA A 457 27.90 27.61 24.14
C ALA A 457 28.53 26.31 23.62
N SER A 458 28.49 26.04 22.34
CA SER A 458 28.98 24.81 21.73
C SER A 458 29.98 25.07 20.60
N VAL A 459 29.81 24.48 19.43
CA VAL A 459 30.73 24.59 18.28
C VAL A 459 30.39 25.74 17.36
N PRO A 460 31.34 26.28 16.59
CA PRO A 460 31.08 27.31 15.60
C PRO A 460 30.03 26.86 14.58
N GLY A 461 29.04 27.72 14.30
CA GLY A 461 27.99 27.47 13.29
C GLY A 461 26.91 26.48 13.73
N LEU A 462 26.88 26.05 15.00
CA LEU A 462 25.83 25.18 15.49
C LEU A 462 24.44 25.84 15.39
N HIS A 463 23.52 25.17 14.74
CA HIS A 463 22.11 25.54 14.74
C HIS A 463 21.21 24.31 14.68
N LEU A 464 19.92 24.50 14.82
CA LEU A 464 18.91 23.44 14.78
C LEU A 464 18.07 23.59 13.51
N THR A 465 17.62 22.48 12.94
CA THR A 465 16.69 22.51 11.78
C THR A 465 15.32 23.11 12.15
N ALA A 466 14.91 22.93 13.40
CA ALA A 466 13.66 23.47 13.96
C ALA A 466 13.78 23.58 15.49
N PRO A 467 13.04 24.49 16.15
CA PRO A 467 12.94 24.50 17.60
C PRO A 467 12.44 23.15 18.14
N PRO A 468 13.00 22.61 19.22
CA PRO A 468 12.54 21.37 19.81
C PRO A 468 11.09 21.45 20.25
N GLY A 469 10.28 20.45 19.85
CA GLY A 469 8.88 20.34 20.22
C GLY A 469 8.64 19.76 21.63
N PRO A 470 7.38 19.63 22.06
CA PRO A 470 7.02 19.04 23.35
C PRO A 470 7.15 17.51 23.40
N GLY A 471 7.52 16.89 22.29
CA GLY A 471 7.42 15.47 22.13
C GLY A 471 6.02 14.98 21.71
N SER A 472 5.94 13.76 21.22
CA SER A 472 4.69 13.15 20.77
C SER A 472 4.59 11.70 21.23
N PRO A 473 3.38 11.20 21.53
CA PRO A 473 3.20 9.79 21.84
C PRO A 473 3.46 8.93 20.61
N TYR A 474 4.12 7.77 20.84
CA TYR A 474 4.33 6.74 19.85
C TYR A 474 3.67 5.43 20.27
N GLY A 475 3.44 4.54 19.32
CA GLY A 475 2.93 3.20 19.56
C GLY A 475 3.96 2.13 19.27
N THR A 476 3.74 0.95 19.82
CA THR A 476 4.42 -0.28 19.41
C THR A 476 3.40 -1.24 18.83
N PHE A 477 3.83 -2.06 17.89
CA PHE A 477 3.00 -3.07 17.26
C PHE A 477 3.53 -4.47 17.59
N GLU A 478 2.61 -5.38 17.89
CA GLU A 478 2.89 -6.79 18.13
C GLU A 478 1.87 -7.63 17.38
N SER A 479 2.33 -8.70 16.73
CA SER A 479 1.48 -9.68 16.06
C SER A 479 1.40 -10.94 16.91
N VAL A 480 0.17 -11.40 17.21
CA VAL A 480 -0.07 -12.61 17.99
C VAL A 480 -1.02 -13.55 17.27
N PRO A 481 -0.84 -14.88 17.37
CA PRO A 481 -1.81 -15.83 16.86
C PRO A 481 -3.04 -15.89 17.79
N VAL A 482 -4.22 -16.02 17.18
CA VAL A 482 -5.49 -16.23 17.90
C VAL A 482 -6.27 -17.39 17.28
N ASP A 483 -7.02 -18.11 18.11
CA ASP A 483 -7.91 -19.17 17.65
C ASP A 483 -9.07 -18.55 16.86
N PRO A 484 -9.30 -18.95 15.60
CA PRO A 484 -10.42 -18.48 14.79
C PRO A 484 -11.80 -18.66 15.44
N GLU A 485 -11.99 -19.72 16.24
CA GLU A 485 -13.24 -19.98 16.94
C GLU A 485 -13.52 -18.93 18.05
N SER A 486 -12.49 -18.26 18.53
CA SER A 486 -12.61 -17.17 19.52
C SER A 486 -13.02 -15.83 18.90
N VAL A 487 -13.01 -15.73 17.56
CA VAL A 487 -13.29 -14.49 16.82
C VAL A 487 -14.73 -14.50 16.31
N ARG A 488 -15.54 -13.55 16.75
CA ARG A 488 -16.95 -13.43 16.36
C ARG A 488 -17.12 -12.70 15.03
N HIS A 489 -16.62 -13.29 13.94
CA HIS A 489 -16.77 -12.71 12.60
C HIS A 489 -18.24 -12.63 12.19
N VAL A 490 -18.78 -11.43 11.90
CA VAL A 490 -20.20 -11.20 11.60
C VAL A 490 -20.34 -10.27 10.41
N ALA A 491 -21.11 -10.67 9.41
CA ALA A 491 -21.63 -9.79 8.37
C ALA A 491 -22.96 -9.17 8.84
N VAL A 492 -23.07 -7.86 8.80
CA VAL A 492 -24.32 -7.14 9.07
C VAL A 492 -24.86 -6.64 7.73
N LEU A 493 -25.96 -7.24 7.29
CA LEU A 493 -26.56 -7.04 5.99
C LEU A 493 -27.29 -5.69 5.88
N PRO A 494 -27.67 -5.24 4.68
CA PRO A 494 -28.32 -3.94 4.50
C PRO A 494 -29.67 -3.78 5.25
N ASP A 495 -30.34 -4.87 5.56
CA ASP A 495 -31.58 -4.89 6.34
C ASP A 495 -31.35 -4.98 7.87
N GLY A 496 -30.09 -4.97 8.31
CA GLY A 496 -29.70 -5.12 9.70
C GLY A 496 -29.55 -6.57 10.17
N THR A 497 -29.84 -7.56 9.32
CA THR A 497 -29.67 -8.98 9.65
C THR A 497 -28.20 -9.29 9.93
N ARG A 498 -27.91 -9.96 11.05
CA ARG A 498 -26.58 -10.35 11.47
C ARG A 498 -26.31 -11.81 11.12
N VAL A 499 -25.38 -12.04 10.22
CA VAL A 499 -25.01 -13.38 9.75
C VAL A 499 -23.64 -13.75 10.31
N PRO A 500 -23.55 -14.77 11.16
CA PRO A 500 -22.27 -15.30 11.61
C PRO A 500 -21.49 -15.88 10.42
N VAL A 501 -20.21 -15.54 10.33
CA VAL A 501 -19.28 -16.09 9.32
C VAL A 501 -18.40 -17.13 10.03
N LEU A 502 -18.56 -18.38 9.62
CA LEU A 502 -17.80 -19.47 10.22
C LEU A 502 -16.37 -19.51 9.64
N PRO A 503 -15.38 -19.92 10.43
CA PRO A 503 -14.04 -20.18 9.92
C PRO A 503 -14.07 -21.24 8.80
N PRO A 504 -13.10 -21.25 7.87
CA PRO A 504 -12.98 -22.30 6.86
C PRO A 504 -12.94 -23.69 7.50
N PRO A 505 -13.65 -24.69 6.91
CA PRO A 505 -13.81 -26.03 7.52
C PRO A 505 -12.50 -26.84 7.55
N ALA A 506 -11.61 -26.59 6.61
CA ALA A 506 -10.28 -27.21 6.55
C ALA A 506 -9.21 -26.15 6.75
N ARG A 507 -8.32 -26.38 7.70
CA ARG A 507 -7.18 -25.53 8.07
C ARG A 507 -5.94 -26.40 8.20
N THR A 508 -4.77 -25.82 7.96
CA THR A 508 -3.51 -26.54 8.16
C THR A 508 -3.28 -26.73 9.66
N GLU A 509 -3.33 -27.98 10.14
CA GLU A 509 -2.99 -28.30 11.53
C GLU A 509 -1.48 -28.32 11.72
N GLY A 510 -0.99 -27.62 12.77
CA GLY A 510 0.44 -27.53 13.08
C GLY A 510 1.24 -26.68 12.08
N PRO A 511 2.56 -26.86 12.00
CA PRO A 511 3.38 -26.18 11.02
C PRO A 511 2.96 -26.58 9.60
N PRO A 512 2.99 -25.65 8.63
CA PRO A 512 2.61 -25.98 7.26
C PRO A 512 3.53 -27.10 6.71
N PRO A 513 3.01 -27.98 5.84
CA PRO A 513 3.82 -29.03 5.24
C PRO A 513 5.00 -28.40 4.51
N PRO A 514 6.15 -29.10 4.36
CA PRO A 514 7.26 -28.58 3.58
C PRO A 514 6.79 -28.14 2.20
N LEU A 515 7.42 -27.11 1.63
CA LEU A 515 7.20 -26.76 0.24
C LEU A 515 7.58 -27.96 -0.64
N PRO A 516 6.91 -28.21 -1.77
CA PRO A 516 7.30 -29.25 -2.71
C PRO A 516 8.76 -29.10 -3.18
N ASP A 517 9.23 -27.87 -3.31
CA ASP A 517 10.60 -27.51 -3.59
C ASP A 517 11.01 -26.34 -2.67
N PRO A 518 11.42 -26.64 -1.43
CA PRO A 518 11.77 -25.61 -0.46
C PRO A 518 13.06 -24.86 -0.83
N ASP A 519 13.93 -25.48 -1.62
CA ASP A 519 15.18 -24.92 -2.13
C ASP A 519 15.27 -25.24 -3.64
N PRO A 520 14.52 -24.51 -4.48
CA PRO A 520 14.42 -24.81 -5.90
C PRO A 520 15.80 -24.73 -6.57
N ALA A 521 16.02 -25.61 -7.56
CA ALA A 521 17.26 -25.64 -8.33
C ALA A 521 17.54 -24.26 -8.93
N LEU A 522 18.73 -23.75 -8.70
CA LEU A 522 19.19 -22.51 -9.33
C LEU A 522 19.36 -22.73 -10.84
N PRO A 523 19.17 -21.70 -11.68
CA PRO A 523 19.41 -21.78 -13.10
C PRO A 523 20.91 -22.09 -13.37
N GLU A 524 21.23 -22.58 -14.56
CA GLU A 524 22.64 -22.71 -14.93
C GLU A 524 23.35 -21.36 -14.82
N PRO A 525 24.54 -21.30 -14.20
CA PRO A 525 25.25 -20.03 -14.04
C PRO A 525 25.53 -19.38 -15.40
N LEU A 526 25.55 -18.06 -15.41
CA LEU A 526 26.01 -17.33 -16.58
C LEU A 526 27.48 -17.73 -16.88
N PRO A 527 27.88 -17.98 -18.15
CA PRO A 527 29.26 -18.29 -18.48
C PRO A 527 30.22 -17.24 -17.95
N ALA A 528 31.40 -17.71 -17.49
CA ALA A 528 32.45 -16.82 -17.03
C ALA A 528 32.90 -15.87 -18.14
N GLY A 529 33.01 -14.58 -17.81
CA GLY A 529 33.40 -13.51 -18.73
C GLY A 529 34.00 -12.32 -18.01
N PRO A 530 34.33 -11.24 -18.72
CA PRO A 530 34.78 -9.99 -18.11
C PRO A 530 33.74 -9.45 -17.12
N VAL A 531 34.23 -8.93 -16.01
CA VAL A 531 33.38 -8.30 -14.98
C VAL A 531 33.81 -6.86 -14.74
N ARG A 532 32.85 -6.04 -14.35
CA ARG A 532 33.09 -4.65 -13.97
C ARG A 532 32.38 -4.34 -12.64
N ARG A 533 33.09 -3.61 -11.79
CA ARG A 533 32.50 -3.13 -10.54
C ARG A 533 31.47 -2.03 -10.83
N ALA A 534 30.20 -2.32 -10.53
CA ALA A 534 29.09 -1.40 -10.78
C ALA A 534 27.99 -1.57 -9.71
N PRO A 535 27.09 -0.56 -9.53
CA PRO A 535 25.93 -0.68 -8.65
C PRO A 535 25.00 -1.81 -9.10
N LEU A 536 24.52 -2.63 -8.16
CA LEU A 536 23.56 -3.72 -8.41
C LEU A 536 22.33 -3.24 -9.19
N GLY A 537 21.86 -2.03 -8.89
CA GLY A 537 20.68 -1.43 -9.52
C GLY A 537 20.78 -1.16 -11.03
N ARG A 538 21.95 -1.39 -11.65
CA ARG A 538 22.09 -1.36 -13.12
C ARG A 538 21.41 -2.56 -13.78
N VAL A 539 21.38 -3.70 -13.10
CA VAL A 539 20.93 -4.99 -13.65
C VAL A 539 19.75 -5.60 -12.89
N ALA A 540 19.49 -5.15 -11.66
CA ALA A 540 18.42 -5.70 -10.83
C ALA A 540 17.52 -4.60 -10.27
N GLY A 541 16.22 -4.90 -10.19
CA GLY A 541 15.24 -4.14 -9.40
C GLY A 541 15.24 -4.63 -7.96
N ALA A 542 14.83 -3.76 -7.02
CA ALA A 542 14.53 -4.17 -5.67
C ALA A 542 13.34 -3.39 -5.10
N ARG A 543 12.63 -4.03 -4.19
CA ARG A 543 11.54 -3.46 -3.41
C ARG A 543 11.65 -3.96 -1.99
N SER A 544 11.47 -3.07 -1.00
CA SER A 544 11.52 -3.44 0.41
C SER A 544 10.40 -2.77 1.19
N GLY A 545 10.03 -3.39 2.31
CA GLY A 545 9.01 -2.88 3.21
C GLY A 545 9.07 -3.58 4.57
N ASP A 546 8.31 -3.04 5.51
CA ASP A 546 8.20 -3.58 6.85
C ASP A 546 7.30 -4.83 6.89
N LYS A 547 7.67 -5.73 7.77
CA LYS A 547 6.83 -6.86 8.17
C LYS A 547 6.97 -7.05 9.69
N GLY A 548 6.20 -6.27 10.43
CA GLY A 548 6.33 -6.22 11.88
C GLY A 548 7.69 -5.65 12.33
N ALA A 549 8.52 -6.46 13.01
CA ALA A 549 9.86 -6.08 13.44
C ALA A 549 10.95 -6.25 12.36
N GLY A 550 10.65 -6.99 11.31
CA GLY A 550 11.57 -7.31 10.22
C GLY A 550 11.36 -6.46 8.98
N VAL A 551 12.27 -6.61 8.03
CA VAL A 551 12.20 -6.04 6.67
C VAL A 551 12.26 -7.16 5.67
N ASN A 552 11.37 -7.11 4.67
CA ASN A 552 11.52 -7.90 3.46
C ASN A 552 12.22 -7.06 2.37
N VAL A 553 13.09 -7.72 1.59
CA VAL A 553 13.80 -7.12 0.45
C VAL A 553 13.71 -8.07 -0.74
N GLY A 554 12.71 -7.83 -1.59
CA GLY A 554 12.59 -8.52 -2.87
C GLY A 554 13.55 -7.93 -3.90
N VAL A 555 14.29 -8.80 -4.60
CA VAL A 555 15.26 -8.42 -5.65
C VAL A 555 15.00 -9.27 -6.89
N TRP A 556 14.79 -8.64 -8.02
CA TRP A 556 14.48 -9.37 -9.27
C TRP A 556 15.38 -8.97 -10.43
N ALA A 557 15.60 -9.93 -11.31
CA ALA A 557 16.27 -9.70 -12.60
C ALA A 557 15.25 -9.32 -13.69
N ARG A 558 15.70 -8.54 -14.67
CA ARG A 558 14.85 -8.09 -15.79
C ARG A 558 14.68 -9.15 -16.88
N ASP A 559 15.68 -10.02 -17.03
CA ASP A 559 15.75 -11.04 -18.06
C ASP A 559 16.41 -12.33 -17.53
N GLU A 560 16.51 -13.33 -18.38
CA GLU A 560 17.02 -14.64 -18.01
C GLU A 560 18.51 -14.64 -17.70
N ASP A 561 19.32 -13.91 -18.45
CA ASP A 561 20.76 -13.84 -18.19
C ASP A 561 21.08 -13.12 -16.89
N GLY A 562 20.35 -12.03 -16.61
CA GLY A 562 20.39 -11.36 -15.31
C GLY A 562 19.99 -12.29 -14.17
N TRP A 563 18.97 -13.13 -14.36
CA TRP A 563 18.55 -14.14 -13.38
C TRP A 563 19.64 -15.20 -13.14
N ARG A 564 20.21 -15.76 -14.19
CA ARG A 564 21.30 -16.74 -14.13
C ARG A 564 22.50 -16.21 -13.32
N TRP A 565 22.78 -14.92 -13.41
CA TRP A 565 23.82 -14.29 -12.61
C TRP A 565 23.34 -13.98 -11.19
N LEU A 566 22.21 -13.31 -11.00
CA LEU A 566 21.70 -12.83 -9.72
C LEU A 566 21.50 -13.97 -8.72
N ALA A 567 20.93 -15.09 -9.18
CA ALA A 567 20.61 -16.25 -8.36
C ALA A 567 21.87 -16.85 -7.68
N HIS A 568 23.04 -16.75 -8.32
CA HIS A 568 24.30 -17.23 -7.78
C HIS A 568 25.11 -16.15 -7.06
N ALA A 569 25.04 -14.90 -7.55
CA ALA A 569 25.86 -13.80 -7.03
C ALA A 569 25.36 -13.22 -5.71
N LEU A 570 24.02 -13.16 -5.51
CA LEU A 570 23.41 -12.54 -4.33
C LEU A 570 23.02 -13.62 -3.30
N THR A 571 24.02 -14.16 -2.61
CA THR A 571 23.84 -15.07 -1.47
C THR A 571 23.54 -14.31 -0.18
N VAL A 572 23.15 -14.98 0.91
CA VAL A 572 22.98 -14.37 2.24
C VAL A 572 24.26 -13.67 2.71
N ASP A 573 25.41 -14.30 2.52
CA ASP A 573 26.69 -13.71 2.91
C ASP A 573 27.00 -12.46 2.07
N ARG A 574 26.72 -12.50 0.76
CA ARG A 574 26.89 -11.33 -0.09
C ARG A 574 25.95 -10.21 0.29
N PHE A 575 24.69 -10.52 0.61
CA PHE A 575 23.70 -9.54 1.09
C PHE A 575 24.21 -8.84 2.37
N ARG A 576 24.70 -9.61 3.36
CA ARG A 576 25.28 -9.06 4.59
C ARG A 576 26.52 -8.21 4.34
N GLN A 577 27.37 -8.59 3.38
CA GLN A 577 28.53 -7.77 2.97
C GLN A 577 28.11 -6.43 2.33
N LEU A 578 27.06 -6.45 1.53
CA LEU A 578 26.53 -5.25 0.88
C LEU A 578 25.80 -4.35 1.88
N LEU A 579 25.10 -4.93 2.85
CA LEU A 579 24.36 -4.24 3.90
C LEU A 579 24.92 -4.58 5.30
N PRO A 580 26.05 -3.98 5.72
CA PRO A 580 26.76 -4.37 6.95
C PRO A 580 25.94 -4.25 8.24
N GLU A 581 24.88 -3.42 8.26
CA GLU A 581 23.97 -3.32 9.40
C GLU A 581 23.24 -4.63 9.69
N THR A 582 23.14 -5.53 8.72
CA THR A 582 22.47 -6.84 8.84
C THR A 582 23.41 -7.97 9.29
N ALA A 583 24.71 -7.69 9.52
CA ALA A 583 25.73 -8.71 9.79
C ALA A 583 25.44 -9.57 11.03
N GLY A 584 24.81 -8.98 12.05
CA GLY A 584 24.45 -9.68 13.30
C GLY A 584 23.00 -10.14 13.38
N MET A 585 22.25 -10.06 12.26
CA MET A 585 20.82 -10.36 12.21
C MET A 585 20.56 -11.71 11.53
N GLU A 586 19.42 -12.30 11.84
CA GLU A 586 18.91 -13.43 11.07
C GLU A 586 18.45 -12.93 9.70
N VAL A 587 18.97 -13.56 8.63
CA VAL A 587 18.62 -13.24 7.25
C VAL A 587 18.27 -14.54 6.56
N THR A 588 17.02 -14.67 6.16
CA THR A 588 16.51 -15.79 5.36
C THR A 588 16.42 -15.37 3.90
N ARG A 589 16.83 -16.23 2.98
CA ARG A 589 16.74 -16.03 1.53
C ARG A 589 15.78 -17.04 0.94
N HIS A 590 14.75 -16.54 0.27
CA HIS A 590 13.84 -17.35 -0.53
C HIS A 590 14.16 -17.16 -2.02
N VAL A 591 14.12 -18.27 -2.78
CA VAL A 591 14.36 -18.27 -4.22
C VAL A 591 13.03 -18.46 -4.93
N LEU A 592 12.69 -17.56 -5.84
CA LEU A 592 11.45 -17.55 -6.61
C LEU A 592 11.77 -17.53 -8.12
N PRO A 593 12.14 -18.70 -8.71
CA PRO A 593 12.58 -18.79 -10.10
C PRO A 593 11.51 -18.35 -11.10
N ASN A 594 10.24 -18.61 -10.76
CA ASN A 594 9.08 -18.21 -11.55
C ASN A 594 8.94 -16.68 -11.72
N LEU A 595 9.47 -15.90 -10.77
CA LEU A 595 9.52 -14.44 -10.79
C LEU A 595 10.90 -13.89 -11.13
N ARG A 596 11.89 -14.76 -11.39
CA ARG A 596 13.31 -14.40 -11.51
C ARG A 596 13.79 -13.57 -10.34
N ALA A 597 13.40 -13.94 -9.13
CA ALA A 597 13.54 -13.11 -7.94
C ALA A 597 14.11 -13.88 -6.75
N LEU A 598 14.70 -13.09 -5.87
CA LEU A 598 15.11 -13.48 -4.52
C LEU A 598 14.35 -12.61 -3.53
N ASP A 599 13.88 -13.19 -2.45
CA ASP A 599 13.27 -12.46 -1.35
C ASP A 599 14.09 -12.68 -0.07
N PHE A 600 14.63 -11.60 0.49
CA PHE A 600 15.39 -11.62 1.74
C PHE A 600 14.51 -11.11 2.88
N VAL A 601 14.38 -11.89 3.91
CA VAL A 601 13.73 -11.50 5.16
C VAL A 601 14.81 -11.24 6.20
N VAL A 602 14.85 -10.02 6.75
CA VAL A 602 15.82 -9.59 7.77
C VAL A 602 15.07 -9.36 9.06
N ASP A 603 15.25 -10.23 10.04
CA ASP A 603 14.56 -10.14 11.31
C ASP A 603 15.18 -9.10 12.25
N GLY A 604 14.32 -8.31 12.90
CA GLY A 604 14.72 -7.37 13.94
C GLY A 604 15.31 -6.03 13.47
N LEU A 605 15.44 -5.78 12.15
CA LEU A 605 16.01 -4.52 11.64
C LEU A 605 15.16 -3.29 12.04
N LEU A 606 13.86 -3.45 12.23
CA LEU A 606 12.94 -2.36 12.61
C LEU A 606 12.57 -2.35 14.10
N GLY A 607 13.21 -3.18 14.93
CA GLY A 607 12.96 -3.19 16.37
C GLY A 607 11.53 -3.62 16.73
N ARG A 608 10.76 -2.77 17.44
CA ARG A 608 9.38 -3.05 17.85
C ARG A 608 8.33 -2.34 16.94
N GLY A 609 8.66 -2.18 15.67
CA GLY A 609 7.76 -1.65 14.65
C GLY A 609 8.01 -0.19 14.29
N VAL A 610 7.29 0.25 13.26
CA VAL A 610 7.49 1.52 12.54
C VAL A 610 7.46 2.76 13.44
N ALA A 611 6.50 2.83 14.37
CA ALA A 611 6.28 4.05 15.17
C ALA A 611 7.33 4.26 16.28
N GLU A 612 7.97 3.20 16.77
CA GLU A 612 9.06 3.26 17.72
C GLU A 612 10.42 3.48 17.07
N ASN A 613 10.59 2.98 15.85
CA ASN A 613 11.87 2.93 15.17
C ASN A 613 12.49 4.32 15.03
N VAL A 614 13.79 4.41 15.30
CA VAL A 614 14.57 5.65 15.25
C VAL A 614 15.38 5.82 13.96
N ARG A 615 15.32 4.88 13.04
CA ARG A 615 15.95 4.99 11.71
C ARG A 615 15.38 6.17 10.93
N PHE A 616 16.13 6.71 9.96
CA PHE A 616 15.57 7.65 8.96
C PHE A 616 14.49 6.98 8.13
N ASP A 617 14.64 5.68 7.88
CA ASP A 617 13.67 4.83 7.20
C ASP A 617 13.05 3.85 8.21
N PRO A 618 12.01 4.26 8.93
CA PRO A 618 11.40 3.42 9.96
C PRO A 618 10.59 2.27 9.39
N GLN A 619 10.22 2.33 8.10
CA GLN A 619 9.45 1.30 7.40
C GLN A 619 10.30 0.38 6.52
N GLY A 620 11.62 0.55 6.48
CA GLY A 620 12.49 -0.27 5.64
C GLY A 620 12.28 -0.11 4.13
N LYS A 621 11.56 0.95 3.70
CA LYS A 621 11.22 1.16 2.27
C LYS A 621 12.42 1.53 1.40
N GLY A 622 13.46 2.12 2.00
CA GLY A 622 14.70 2.49 1.32
C GLY A 622 15.77 1.40 1.32
N VAL A 623 15.59 0.29 2.03
CA VAL A 623 16.62 -0.77 2.14
C VAL A 623 16.92 -1.40 0.77
N GLY A 624 15.89 -1.63 -0.05
CA GLY A 624 16.05 -2.13 -1.42
C GLY A 624 16.85 -1.16 -2.30
N GLU A 625 16.61 0.14 -2.22
CA GLU A 625 17.37 1.15 -2.97
C GLU A 625 18.79 1.31 -2.44
N TRP A 626 18.99 1.18 -1.12
CA TRP A 626 20.34 1.13 -0.55
C TRP A 626 21.10 -0.08 -1.09
N LEU A 627 20.49 -1.28 -1.13
CA LEU A 627 21.09 -2.47 -1.72
C LEU A 627 21.42 -2.23 -3.21
N ARG A 628 20.52 -1.66 -3.99
CA ARG A 628 20.73 -1.34 -5.42
C ARG A 628 21.89 -0.37 -5.65
N ALA A 629 22.15 0.54 -4.72
CA ALA A 629 23.26 1.47 -4.79
C ALA A 629 24.63 0.83 -4.47
N ARG A 630 24.64 -0.39 -3.89
CA ARG A 630 25.89 -1.08 -3.54
C ARG A 630 26.56 -1.66 -4.79
N CYS A 631 27.89 -1.48 -4.87
CA CYS A 631 28.67 -1.97 -5.98
C CYS A 631 29.13 -3.42 -5.76
N MET A 632 29.05 -4.22 -6.81
CA MET A 632 29.58 -5.57 -6.87
C MET A 632 30.16 -5.85 -8.26
N GLU A 633 30.91 -6.95 -8.42
CA GLU A 633 31.41 -7.40 -9.71
C GLU A 633 30.25 -7.93 -10.56
N ILE A 634 29.93 -7.26 -11.65
CA ILE A 634 28.85 -7.58 -12.57
C ILE A 634 29.43 -7.98 -13.92
N PRO A 635 29.00 -9.10 -14.52
CA PRO A 635 29.40 -9.45 -15.90
C PRO A 635 29.12 -8.31 -16.88
N GLU A 636 30.12 -7.94 -17.68
CA GLU A 636 29.97 -6.81 -18.62
C GLU A 636 28.84 -7.02 -19.63
N VAL A 637 28.52 -8.26 -19.97
CA VAL A 637 27.42 -8.61 -20.87
C VAL A 637 26.04 -8.17 -20.33
N LEU A 638 25.91 -7.93 -19.02
CA LEU A 638 24.69 -7.47 -18.37
C LEU A 638 24.62 -5.93 -18.21
N LEU A 639 25.73 -5.22 -18.42
CA LEU A 639 25.84 -3.77 -18.24
C LEU A 639 25.65 -3.00 -19.52
#